data_12814d3e5214f9df3bc08aefbecf4475
#
_entry.id   12814d3e5214f9df3bc08aefbecf4475
#
_cell.length_a   1.000
_cell.length_b   1.000
_cell.length_c   1.000
_cell.angle_alpha   90.00
_cell.angle_beta   90.00
_cell.angle_gamma   90.00
#
_symmetry.space_group_name_H-M   'P 1'
#
loop_
_entity.id
_entity.type
_entity.pdbx_description
1 polymer ?
#
loop_
_entity_poly.entity_id
_entity_poly.type
_entity_poly.pdbx_seq_one_letter_code
_entity_poly.pdbx_strand_id
1 'polypeptide(L)'
;MNKKQNFAKMPKKSQISVAILCGGPSLERGISLNSARSVLDHLGSQGVEIVPIYFNEKRTPYKISNAQLYSNTPSDFDFKLKKTGRELSQSALVKILKSVTIVFPCMHGTFGEDGEIQSFLEKHGIPFIGSGSQACKTAFDKFRANEYIRSLGFYAPQSIVLKITDTEKEIRKKVYSFWKNEKIKCAIVKPASGGSSIGVFSTGNIDDSIDRIKSLFSKRRDTRVVVERFAEGKEFTVIILQNRLNMPVAILPTEQEMDYSKHQFFDFRKKYLPTRQVTYHCPPRFPNEIIEKIQIQAEQLFSVFGMTDFARFDGFLMPDGNIWFSDFNPISGMEQNSFLFQQASRIGMTHQDILRFIVNNACLRRGIPVVLENLFLHENLDKKRKPLAVLFGGETAEKQVSLMSGTNTWLKLRGSQVYKPFPYLLAKKDEIWELPYSYILNHTVEEIIENAEKAPRDIKRLLFLLEKVKMRLFLKESDATEDFFMPRKYTLNKILAKHPFIFLALHGGIGEDGTIQRILEKNKIKYNGSDSSTSKLCMDKWLTNEIISQANLSGVKTAPHVLLKVEDFSKLSMSKTQEDYWQMLLGTLGGKTVIAKPRGDGCSAGVVRLFNKKDLATYIWFIKNKYSVAKPGTFTNQNNLIQMPEGEVMDIIFESFIETDKLKIHGDKIVHIRKSGFLEMTVGVVEEKNSGNGKGRIKALSPSITVAEDTILSVEEKFQGGTGVNITPPPAHIISRKNLNKVKKSIELVAEKLRIRGYARIDIFTQVKTGNIIVIEINTLPALTPSTVIYHQALAEKEPIFPKQFMELVVENKES
;
A
#
# COMPACT_ATOMS: atom_id res chain seq x y z
N MET A 1 18.11 -11.32 -43.77
CA MET A 1 18.75 -9.98 -43.80
C MET A 1 18.42 -9.22 -42.50
N ASN A 2 19.41 -9.16 -41.62
CA ASN A 2 19.33 -8.53 -40.30
C ASN A 2 19.36 -7.02 -40.44
N LYS A 3 18.25 -6.33 -40.13
CA LYS A 3 18.29 -4.88 -39.81
C LYS A 3 18.46 -4.70 -38.31
N LYS A 4 19.73 -4.63 -37.85
CA LYS A 4 20.07 -4.01 -36.58
C LYS A 4 19.69 -2.54 -36.68
N GLN A 5 18.64 -2.11 -35.94
CA GLN A 5 18.40 -0.70 -35.72
C GLN A 5 19.55 -0.16 -34.85
N ASN A 6 20.40 0.65 -35.44
CA ASN A 6 21.39 1.48 -34.77
C ASN A 6 20.66 2.54 -33.94
N PHE A 7 20.52 2.33 -32.64
CA PHE A 7 20.25 3.43 -31.72
C PHE A 7 21.50 4.32 -31.68
N ALA A 8 21.38 5.50 -32.26
CA ALA A 8 22.41 6.52 -32.16
C ALA A 8 22.72 6.77 -30.67
N LYS A 9 23.98 6.56 -30.27
CA LYS A 9 24.48 6.93 -28.94
C LYS A 9 24.31 8.44 -28.78
N MET A 10 23.32 8.86 -27.97
CA MET A 10 23.26 10.23 -27.47
C MET A 10 24.56 10.54 -26.71
N PRO A 11 25.08 11.80 -26.78
CA PRO A 11 26.27 12.18 -26.03
C PRO A 11 25.99 11.94 -24.54
N LYS A 12 26.99 11.41 -23.81
CA LYS A 12 26.94 11.23 -22.35
C LYS A 12 26.78 12.61 -21.69
N LYS A 13 25.51 13.09 -21.56
CA LYS A 13 25.19 14.07 -20.52
C LYS A 13 25.52 13.40 -19.19
N SER A 14 26.15 14.08 -18.28
CA SER A 14 26.47 13.57 -16.94
C SER A 14 25.17 13.00 -16.34
N GLN A 15 25.14 11.68 -16.16
CA GLN A 15 23.96 10.98 -15.70
C GLN A 15 23.72 11.41 -14.24
N ILE A 16 22.61 12.07 -13.96
CA ILE A 16 22.24 12.50 -12.62
C ILE A 16 21.98 11.26 -11.77
N SER A 17 22.61 11.22 -10.61
CA SER A 17 22.45 10.12 -9.65
C SER A 17 21.98 10.61 -8.31
N VAL A 18 20.99 9.91 -7.74
CA VAL A 18 20.39 10.22 -6.44
C VAL A 18 20.50 9.01 -5.52
N ALA A 19 21.16 9.19 -4.37
CA ALA A 19 21.14 8.15 -3.33
C ALA A 19 19.89 8.32 -2.46
N ILE A 20 19.10 7.26 -2.36
CA ILE A 20 17.93 7.22 -1.47
C ILE A 20 18.33 6.55 -0.18
N LEU A 21 18.12 7.21 0.98
CA LEU A 21 18.33 6.63 2.31
C LEU A 21 16.99 6.16 2.85
N CYS A 22 16.86 4.88 3.19
CA CYS A 22 15.60 4.29 3.67
C CYS A 22 15.82 3.29 4.81
N GLY A 23 14.75 2.88 5.47
CA GLY A 23 14.77 1.97 6.62
C GLY A 23 14.92 2.72 7.95
N GLY A 24 15.86 2.30 8.76
CA GLY A 24 16.16 2.90 10.09
C GLY A 24 15.53 2.14 11.25
N PRO A 25 15.82 2.59 12.51
CA PRO A 25 15.33 1.93 13.74
C PRO A 25 13.88 2.24 14.08
N SER A 26 13.26 3.22 13.40
CA SER A 26 11.90 3.68 13.70
C SER A 26 10.85 2.61 13.41
N LEU A 27 9.75 2.65 14.16
CA LEU A 27 8.54 1.87 13.87
C LEU A 27 7.88 2.27 12.53
N GLU A 28 8.26 3.41 11.97
CA GLU A 28 7.79 3.95 10.69
C GLU A 28 8.62 3.45 9.49
N ARG A 29 9.46 2.41 9.68
CA ARG A 29 10.28 1.84 8.59
C ARG A 29 9.46 1.42 7.37
N GLY A 30 8.25 0.93 7.55
CA GLY A 30 7.35 0.58 6.44
C GLY A 30 7.03 1.79 5.55
N ILE A 31 6.76 2.95 6.16
CA ILE A 31 6.51 4.22 5.46
C ILE A 31 7.77 4.65 4.70
N SER A 32 8.93 4.54 5.35
CA SER A 32 10.22 4.82 4.73
C SER A 32 10.46 4.00 3.46
N LEU A 33 10.16 2.70 3.50
CA LEU A 33 10.32 1.80 2.35
C LEU A 33 9.35 2.12 1.22
N ASN A 34 8.10 2.44 1.54
CA ASN A 34 7.10 2.85 0.56
C ASN A 34 7.49 4.18 -0.10
N SER A 35 7.97 5.15 0.69
CA SER A 35 8.49 6.43 0.20
C SER A 35 9.68 6.22 -0.75
N ALA A 36 10.66 5.40 -0.37
CA ALA A 36 11.83 5.10 -1.19
C ALA A 36 11.44 4.40 -2.51
N ARG A 37 10.48 3.48 -2.47
CA ARG A 37 9.95 2.81 -3.66
C ARG A 37 9.28 3.80 -4.61
N SER A 38 8.47 4.69 -4.08
CA SER A 38 7.80 5.72 -4.87
C SER A 38 8.80 6.67 -5.53
N VAL A 39 9.82 7.11 -4.79
CA VAL A 39 10.90 7.95 -5.35
C VAL A 39 11.66 7.19 -6.45
N LEU A 40 11.98 5.90 -6.26
CA LEU A 40 12.57 5.07 -7.32
C LEU A 40 11.68 5.02 -8.56
N ASP A 41 10.40 4.76 -8.39
CA ASP A 41 9.46 4.60 -9.51
C ASP A 41 9.34 5.88 -10.36
N HIS A 42 9.31 7.02 -9.71
CA HIS A 42 9.00 8.29 -10.37
C HIS A 42 10.25 9.04 -10.85
N LEU A 43 11.36 9.05 -10.12
CA LEU A 43 12.62 9.64 -10.58
C LEU A 43 13.38 8.69 -11.52
N GLY A 44 13.41 7.38 -11.21
CA GLY A 44 14.08 6.39 -12.08
C GLY A 44 13.49 6.35 -13.51
N SER A 45 12.18 6.56 -13.63
CA SER A 45 11.50 6.66 -14.93
C SER A 45 11.91 7.90 -15.75
N GLN A 46 12.55 8.90 -15.12
CA GLN A 46 13.08 10.11 -15.75
C GLN A 46 14.57 9.98 -16.13
N GLY A 47 15.13 8.77 -16.14
CA GLY A 47 16.53 8.54 -16.47
C GLY A 47 17.53 8.89 -15.37
N VAL A 48 17.06 9.10 -14.14
CA VAL A 48 17.90 9.33 -12.96
C VAL A 48 18.43 7.99 -12.47
N GLU A 49 19.73 7.90 -12.23
CA GLU A 49 20.33 6.74 -11.56
C GLU A 49 19.97 6.77 -10.07
N ILE A 50 19.26 5.75 -9.59
CA ILE A 50 18.90 5.63 -8.17
C ILE A 50 19.84 4.65 -7.48
N VAL A 51 20.46 5.10 -6.38
CA VAL A 51 21.35 4.30 -5.52
C VAL A 51 20.70 4.11 -4.15
N PRO A 52 19.99 3.01 -3.91
CA PRO A 52 19.30 2.80 -2.64
C PRO A 52 20.27 2.31 -1.56
N ILE A 53 20.25 2.99 -0.42
CA ILE A 53 20.97 2.64 0.81
C ILE A 53 19.93 2.38 1.90
N TYR A 54 19.91 1.17 2.41
CA TYR A 54 19.04 0.75 3.50
C TYR A 54 19.77 0.72 4.83
N PHE A 55 19.17 1.28 5.85
CA PHE A 55 19.62 1.16 7.24
C PHE A 55 18.76 0.16 7.98
N ASN A 56 19.37 -0.83 8.62
CA ASN A 56 18.63 -1.78 9.46
C ASN A 56 18.27 -1.16 10.82
N GLU A 57 17.61 -1.93 11.70
CA GLU A 57 17.25 -1.50 13.07
C GLU A 57 18.47 -1.05 13.91
N LYS A 58 19.64 -1.62 13.65
CA LYS A 58 20.89 -1.27 14.32
C LYS A 58 21.63 -0.12 13.67
N ARG A 59 20.99 0.57 12.71
CA ARG A 59 21.57 1.66 11.92
C ARG A 59 22.77 1.26 11.06
N THR A 60 22.93 -0.04 10.78
CA THR A 60 23.96 -0.52 9.88
C THR A 60 23.53 -0.26 8.44
N PRO A 61 24.35 0.43 7.62
CA PRO A 61 24.02 0.73 6.23
C PRO A 61 24.31 -0.44 5.29
N TYR A 62 23.42 -0.65 4.35
CA TYR A 62 23.55 -1.64 3.26
C TYR A 62 23.27 -1.00 1.91
N LYS A 63 24.14 -1.22 0.93
CA LYS A 63 23.79 -0.99 -0.46
C LYS A 63 22.91 -2.14 -0.94
N ILE A 64 21.72 -1.81 -1.39
CA ILE A 64 20.73 -2.77 -1.90
C ILE A 64 20.48 -2.56 -3.39
N SER A 65 19.83 -3.52 -4.05
CA SER A 65 19.39 -3.38 -5.44
C SER A 65 18.05 -2.66 -5.53
N ASN A 66 17.75 -2.05 -6.69
CA ASN A 66 16.43 -1.46 -6.95
C ASN A 66 15.30 -2.49 -6.83
N ALA A 67 15.54 -3.74 -7.23
CA ALA A 67 14.57 -4.82 -7.09
C ALA A 67 14.21 -5.09 -5.62
N GLN A 68 15.18 -4.95 -4.70
CA GLN A 68 14.94 -5.18 -3.28
C GLN A 68 14.03 -4.14 -2.63
N LEU A 69 13.92 -2.91 -3.17
CA LEU A 69 12.94 -1.92 -2.70
C LEU A 69 11.48 -2.35 -2.86
N TYR A 70 11.20 -3.37 -3.69
CA TYR A 70 9.86 -3.94 -3.82
C TYR A 70 9.57 -5.05 -2.79
N SER A 71 10.51 -5.37 -1.87
CA SER A 71 10.22 -6.25 -0.73
C SER A 71 9.05 -5.71 0.08
N ASN A 72 8.21 -6.62 0.61
CA ASN A 72 6.88 -6.25 1.09
C ASN A 72 6.92 -5.54 2.44
N THR A 73 7.68 -6.04 3.39
CA THR A 73 7.68 -5.61 4.79
C THR A 73 9.07 -5.29 5.29
N PRO A 74 9.23 -4.50 6.36
CA PRO A 74 10.52 -4.32 7.03
C PRO A 74 11.17 -5.65 7.43
N SER A 75 10.40 -6.60 7.92
CA SER A 75 10.87 -7.95 8.29
C SER A 75 11.39 -8.71 7.07
N ASP A 76 10.74 -8.58 5.91
CA ASP A 76 11.19 -9.18 4.64
C ASP A 76 12.51 -8.58 4.16
N PHE A 77 12.69 -7.26 4.31
CA PHE A 77 13.96 -6.60 4.05
C PHE A 77 15.08 -7.13 4.93
N ASP A 78 14.90 -7.09 6.25
CA ASP A 78 15.90 -7.49 7.21
C ASP A 78 16.32 -8.96 7.03
N PHE A 79 15.35 -9.83 6.75
CA PHE A 79 15.60 -11.24 6.45
C PHE A 79 16.47 -11.44 5.20
N LYS A 80 16.25 -10.64 4.16
CA LYS A 80 16.97 -10.77 2.87
C LYS A 80 18.34 -10.08 2.87
N LEU A 81 18.59 -9.11 3.76
CA LEU A 81 19.77 -8.24 3.73
C LEU A 81 21.10 -8.99 3.57
N LYS A 82 21.34 -10.04 4.35
CA LYS A 82 22.61 -10.80 4.28
C LYS A 82 22.84 -11.48 2.94
N LYS A 83 21.77 -11.77 2.18
CA LYS A 83 21.86 -12.47 0.87
C LYS A 83 21.87 -11.51 -0.31
N THR A 84 21.21 -10.37 -0.19
CA THR A 84 20.92 -9.47 -1.31
C THR A 84 21.50 -8.07 -1.12
N GLY A 85 21.85 -7.68 0.11
CA GLY A 85 22.47 -6.42 0.45
C GLY A 85 23.97 -6.57 0.68
N ARG A 86 24.71 -5.50 0.37
CA ARG A 86 26.13 -5.37 0.74
C ARG A 86 26.26 -4.43 1.93
N GLU A 87 26.68 -4.95 3.07
CA GLU A 87 27.00 -4.15 4.23
C GLU A 87 28.12 -3.13 3.94
N LEU A 88 27.97 -1.94 4.43
CA LEU A 88 28.91 -0.84 4.20
C LEU A 88 29.60 -0.44 5.51
N SER A 89 30.90 -0.29 5.47
CA SER A 89 31.61 0.47 6.50
C SER A 89 31.27 1.96 6.38
N GLN A 90 31.50 2.73 7.43
CA GLN A 90 31.27 4.18 7.39
C GLN A 90 32.04 4.87 6.27
N SER A 91 33.30 4.50 6.04
CA SER A 91 34.11 5.02 4.93
C SER A 91 33.56 4.67 3.55
N ALA A 92 33.07 3.42 3.37
CA ALA A 92 32.43 2.99 2.14
C ALA A 92 31.11 3.76 1.88
N LEU A 93 30.30 3.95 2.92
CA LEU A 93 29.08 4.75 2.85
C LEU A 93 29.39 6.17 2.40
N VAL A 94 30.32 6.87 3.07
CA VAL A 94 30.73 8.24 2.72
C VAL A 94 31.22 8.31 1.28
N LYS A 95 32.04 7.35 0.83
CA LYS A 95 32.53 7.28 -0.56
C LYS A 95 31.37 7.19 -1.56
N ILE A 96 30.38 6.34 -1.31
CA ILE A 96 29.21 6.20 -2.18
C ILE A 96 28.38 7.49 -2.17
N LEU A 97 28.08 8.04 -1.00
CA LEU A 97 27.26 9.25 -0.89
C LEU A 97 27.93 10.50 -1.49
N LYS A 98 29.26 10.56 -1.53
CA LYS A 98 30.02 11.62 -2.23
C LYS A 98 30.08 11.41 -3.74
N SER A 99 29.83 10.21 -4.24
CA SER A 99 29.87 9.91 -5.67
C SER A 99 28.55 10.17 -6.41
N VAL A 100 27.47 10.44 -5.69
CA VAL A 100 26.17 10.79 -6.28
C VAL A 100 25.97 12.31 -6.36
N THR A 101 25.06 12.74 -7.21
CA THR A 101 24.75 14.17 -7.37
C THR A 101 24.16 14.77 -6.09
N ILE A 102 23.22 14.06 -5.45
CA ILE A 102 22.56 14.50 -4.22
C ILE A 102 21.97 13.28 -3.47
N VAL A 103 21.84 13.41 -2.16
CA VAL A 103 21.23 12.40 -1.30
C VAL A 103 19.78 12.77 -0.99
N PHE A 104 18.86 11.81 -1.07
CA PHE A 104 17.45 11.97 -0.71
C PHE A 104 17.12 11.11 0.51
N PRO A 105 17.10 11.66 1.74
CA PRO A 105 16.61 10.97 2.92
C PRO A 105 15.10 10.71 2.80
N CYS A 106 14.71 9.43 2.86
CA CYS A 106 13.31 8.97 2.86
C CYS A 106 12.98 8.21 4.15
N MET A 107 13.76 8.42 5.21
CA MET A 107 13.56 7.77 6.51
C MET A 107 12.62 8.61 7.38
N HIS A 108 11.71 7.92 8.07
CA HIS A 108 10.72 8.54 8.95
C HIS A 108 10.98 8.17 10.42
N GLY A 109 10.65 9.11 11.31
CA GLY A 109 10.84 8.95 12.75
C GLY A 109 12.30 9.05 13.20
N THR A 110 12.63 8.38 14.31
CA THR A 110 13.97 8.39 14.91
C THR A 110 15.05 8.01 13.90
N PHE A 111 16.19 8.69 13.93
CA PHE A 111 17.31 8.61 13.02
C PHE A 111 17.06 9.31 11.66
N GLY A 112 15.83 9.33 11.17
CA GLY A 112 15.47 9.96 9.90
C GLY A 112 15.10 11.44 10.03
N GLU A 113 14.29 11.78 11.05
CA GLU A 113 13.71 13.12 11.24
C GLU A 113 14.21 13.87 12.48
N ASP A 114 15.01 13.22 13.33
CA ASP A 114 15.54 13.79 14.58
C ASP A 114 16.85 14.56 14.43
N GLY A 115 17.34 14.72 13.19
CA GLY A 115 18.57 15.43 12.87
C GLY A 115 19.83 14.58 12.89
N GLU A 116 19.76 13.30 13.24
CA GLU A 116 20.95 12.45 13.40
C GLU A 116 21.59 12.12 12.05
N ILE A 117 20.83 11.64 11.07
CA ILE A 117 21.34 11.36 9.72
C ILE A 117 21.76 12.66 9.00
N GLN A 118 21.03 13.76 9.21
CA GLN A 118 21.37 15.05 8.64
C GLN A 118 22.72 15.57 9.18
N SER A 119 22.96 15.44 10.49
CA SER A 119 24.24 15.78 11.10
C SER A 119 25.40 14.95 10.55
N PHE A 120 25.17 13.66 10.27
CA PHE A 120 26.15 12.81 9.60
C PHE A 120 26.47 13.32 8.19
N LEU A 121 25.45 13.69 7.39
CA LEU A 121 25.64 14.21 6.03
C LEU A 121 26.36 15.57 6.05
N GLU A 122 25.96 16.48 6.94
CA GLU A 122 26.59 17.79 7.13
C GLU A 122 28.06 17.67 7.51
N LYS A 123 28.38 16.83 8.50
CA LYS A 123 29.77 16.58 8.96
C LYS A 123 30.69 16.12 7.82
N HIS A 124 30.16 15.38 6.85
CA HIS A 124 30.96 14.87 5.73
C HIS A 124 30.87 15.73 4.46
N GLY A 125 30.17 16.88 4.51
CA GLY A 125 29.99 17.77 3.36
C GLY A 125 29.26 17.11 2.19
N ILE A 126 28.27 16.23 2.51
CA ILE A 126 27.48 15.50 1.52
C ILE A 126 26.19 16.29 1.25
N PRO A 127 25.92 16.70 0.01
CA PRO A 127 24.70 17.42 -0.33
C PRO A 127 23.47 16.50 -0.22
N PHE A 128 22.40 17.00 0.42
CA PHE A 128 21.16 16.23 0.61
C PHE A 128 19.92 17.11 0.50
N ILE A 129 18.79 16.49 0.22
CA ILE A 129 17.47 17.11 0.14
C ILE A 129 16.85 17.15 1.53
N GLY A 130 16.17 18.24 1.85
CA GLY A 130 15.47 18.44 3.12
C GLY A 130 16.21 19.31 4.11
N SER A 131 15.65 19.42 5.29
CA SER A 131 16.08 20.32 6.37
C SER A 131 17.36 19.86 7.03
N GLY A 132 18.15 20.83 7.54
CA GLY A 132 19.37 20.56 8.28
C GLY A 132 19.14 19.95 9.66
N SER A 133 20.22 19.45 10.26
CA SER A 133 20.15 18.69 11.53
C SER A 133 19.51 19.45 12.68
N GLN A 134 19.80 20.76 12.81
CA GLN A 134 19.26 21.58 13.90
C GLN A 134 17.74 21.79 13.74
N ALA A 135 17.28 22.07 12.52
CA ALA A 135 15.85 22.22 12.23
C ALA A 135 15.08 20.92 12.53
N CYS A 136 15.61 19.79 12.06
CA CYS A 136 15.05 18.47 12.32
C CYS A 136 14.97 18.18 13.82
N LYS A 137 16.04 18.40 14.56
CA LYS A 137 16.10 18.16 16.01
C LYS A 137 15.09 18.99 16.80
N THR A 138 14.91 20.25 16.41
CA THR A 138 13.95 21.14 17.08
C THR A 138 12.51 20.73 16.78
N ALA A 139 12.22 20.42 15.52
CA ALA A 139 10.89 20.05 15.05
C ALA A 139 10.41 18.67 15.56
N PHE A 140 11.32 17.69 15.68
CA PHE A 140 10.98 16.32 16.06
C PHE A 140 10.50 16.17 17.50
N ASP A 141 10.94 17.04 18.41
CA ASP A 141 10.56 17.05 19.81
C ASP A 141 9.26 17.85 20.01
N LYS A 142 8.13 17.17 20.11
CA LYS A 142 6.80 17.77 20.18
C LYS A 142 6.63 18.79 21.32
N PHE A 143 7.22 18.49 22.48
CA PHE A 143 7.17 19.41 23.62
C PHE A 143 8.00 20.68 23.34
N ARG A 144 9.25 20.52 22.93
CA ARG A 144 10.14 21.65 22.62
C ARG A 144 9.63 22.49 21.46
N ALA A 145 9.11 21.85 20.41
CA ALA A 145 8.52 22.55 19.27
C ALA A 145 7.34 23.42 19.71
N ASN A 146 6.42 22.89 20.53
CA ASN A 146 5.27 23.65 21.04
C ASN A 146 5.70 24.79 21.98
N GLU A 147 6.67 24.58 22.88
CA GLU A 147 7.23 25.66 23.70
C GLU A 147 7.87 26.75 22.84
N TYR A 148 8.62 26.35 21.80
CA TYR A 148 9.30 27.27 20.90
C TYR A 148 8.32 28.16 20.13
N ILE A 149 7.31 27.56 19.48
CA ILE A 149 6.32 28.35 18.74
C ILE A 149 5.49 29.28 19.68
N ARG A 150 5.19 28.82 20.91
CA ARG A 150 4.52 29.65 21.91
C ARG A 150 5.37 30.87 22.30
N SER A 151 6.68 30.70 22.46
CA SER A 151 7.60 31.81 22.77
C SER A 151 7.65 32.86 21.66
N LEU A 152 7.25 32.51 20.44
CA LEU A 152 7.19 33.37 19.27
C LEU A 152 5.79 33.99 19.05
N GLY A 153 4.85 33.72 19.95
CA GLY A 153 3.50 34.28 19.90
C GLY A 153 2.49 33.46 19.07
N PHE A 154 2.87 32.26 18.57
CA PHE A 154 1.91 31.36 17.94
C PHE A 154 1.09 30.62 18.99
N TYR A 155 -0.14 30.31 18.64
CA TYR A 155 -1.00 29.53 19.53
C TYR A 155 -0.49 28.09 19.65
N ALA A 156 -0.28 27.66 20.87
CA ALA A 156 -0.05 26.28 21.25
C ALA A 156 -0.60 26.04 22.66
N PRO A 157 -1.39 24.99 22.89
CA PRO A 157 -1.93 24.71 24.21
C PRO A 157 -0.81 24.36 25.18
N GLN A 158 -1.09 24.60 26.49
CA GLN A 158 -0.18 24.19 27.54
C GLN A 158 -0.04 22.68 27.56
N SER A 159 1.17 22.22 27.84
CA SER A 159 1.48 20.81 27.99
C SER A 159 2.51 20.59 29.08
N ILE A 160 2.60 19.37 29.61
CA ILE A 160 3.65 18.97 30.54
C ILE A 160 4.45 17.82 29.98
N VAL A 161 5.72 17.77 30.34
CA VAL A 161 6.61 16.65 30.01
C VAL A 161 6.96 15.86 31.27
N LEU A 162 6.85 14.56 31.21
CA LEU A 162 7.22 13.62 32.25
C LEU A 162 8.42 12.80 31.77
N LYS A 163 9.33 12.51 32.66
CA LYS A 163 10.56 11.76 32.35
C LYS A 163 10.50 10.36 32.97
N ILE A 164 11.13 9.39 32.36
CA ILE A 164 11.24 8.03 32.89
C ILE A 164 11.94 7.99 34.27
N THR A 165 12.70 9.04 34.59
CA THR A 165 13.36 9.22 35.90
C THR A 165 12.44 9.83 36.95
N ASP A 166 11.26 10.35 36.58
CA ASP A 166 10.31 10.92 37.55
C ASP A 166 9.74 9.78 38.42
N THR A 167 9.67 10.01 39.72
CA THR A 167 9.01 9.05 40.63
C THR A 167 7.50 9.05 40.43
N GLU A 168 6.84 7.98 40.84
CA GLU A 168 5.37 7.87 40.75
C GLU A 168 4.67 9.06 41.44
N LYS A 169 5.21 9.48 42.60
CA LYS A 169 4.68 10.63 43.35
C LYS A 169 4.81 11.94 42.56
N GLU A 170 5.92 12.16 41.88
CA GLU A 170 6.15 13.30 41.02
C GLU A 170 5.25 13.31 39.80
N ILE A 171 5.12 12.14 39.13
CA ILE A 171 4.22 11.96 37.98
C ILE A 171 2.79 12.32 38.40
N ARG A 172 2.30 11.73 39.48
CA ARG A 172 0.93 12.02 40.02
C ARG A 172 0.74 13.48 40.34
N LYS A 173 1.70 14.12 41.01
CA LYS A 173 1.65 15.54 41.39
C LYS A 173 1.57 16.44 40.14
N LYS A 174 2.46 16.19 39.14
CA LYS A 174 2.50 16.98 37.89
C LYS A 174 1.21 16.84 37.09
N VAL A 175 0.73 15.61 36.91
CA VAL A 175 -0.51 15.32 36.16
C VAL A 175 -1.72 15.94 36.87
N TYR A 176 -1.87 15.77 38.19
CA TYR A 176 -2.97 16.36 38.98
C TYR A 176 -2.98 17.87 38.87
N SER A 177 -1.84 18.52 39.07
CA SER A 177 -1.73 19.99 38.98
C SER A 177 -2.10 20.48 37.59
N PHE A 178 -1.62 19.81 36.54
CA PHE A 178 -1.92 20.14 35.15
C PHE A 178 -3.41 20.02 34.83
N TRP A 179 -4.02 18.89 35.20
CA TRP A 179 -5.47 18.69 35.01
C TRP A 179 -6.32 19.75 35.69
N LYS A 180 -5.98 20.10 36.92
CA LYS A 180 -6.70 21.08 37.71
C LYS A 180 -6.53 22.52 37.18
N ASN A 181 -5.28 22.92 36.90
CA ASN A 181 -4.96 24.27 36.45
C ASN A 181 -5.53 24.57 35.07
N GLU A 182 -5.45 23.62 34.14
CA GLU A 182 -5.92 23.78 32.78
C GLU A 182 -7.42 23.36 32.61
N LYS A 183 -8.09 22.99 33.69
CA LYS A 183 -9.51 22.53 33.69
C LYS A 183 -9.79 21.48 32.63
N ILE A 184 -8.92 20.47 32.57
CA ILE A 184 -8.93 19.45 31.53
C ILE A 184 -10.12 18.51 31.73
N LYS A 185 -10.88 18.24 30.66
CA LYS A 185 -11.92 17.20 30.60
C LYS A 185 -11.42 15.92 29.95
N CYS A 186 -10.51 16.06 28.99
CA CYS A 186 -9.91 14.98 28.27
C CYS A 186 -8.47 15.37 27.90
N ALA A 187 -7.50 14.48 28.13
CA ALA A 187 -6.10 14.72 27.83
C ALA A 187 -5.58 13.74 26.77
N ILE A 188 -4.55 14.15 26.05
CA ILE A 188 -3.72 13.31 25.21
C ILE A 188 -2.45 12.98 25.94
N VAL A 189 -2.12 11.69 26.01
CA VAL A 189 -0.85 11.15 26.53
C VAL A 189 -0.09 10.54 25.36
N LYS A 190 1.10 11.08 25.06
CA LYS A 190 1.88 10.66 23.88
C LYS A 190 3.39 10.67 24.16
N PRO A 191 4.23 9.88 23.43
CA PRO A 191 5.67 10.05 23.46
C PRO A 191 6.08 11.48 23.05
N ALA A 192 7.15 12.02 23.64
CA ALA A 192 7.68 13.33 23.27
C ALA A 192 8.29 13.33 21.86
N SER A 193 8.77 12.17 21.41
CA SER A 193 9.39 11.93 20.11
C SER A 193 8.67 10.77 19.41
N GLY A 194 8.56 10.83 18.08
CA GLY A 194 7.89 9.79 17.29
C GLY A 194 6.69 10.32 16.52
N GLY A 195 6.23 9.54 15.56
CA GLY A 195 5.20 9.91 14.61
C GLY A 195 4.09 8.85 14.47
N SER A 196 3.25 9.02 13.44
CA SER A 196 2.21 8.07 13.01
C SER A 196 1.20 7.66 14.09
N SER A 197 0.95 8.52 15.08
CA SER A 197 0.02 8.26 16.20
C SER A 197 0.34 7.00 17.02
N ILE A 198 1.57 6.46 16.93
CA ILE A 198 1.99 5.29 17.69
C ILE A 198 2.21 5.66 19.14
N GLY A 199 1.43 5.07 20.05
CA GLY A 199 1.50 5.34 21.48
C GLY A 199 0.79 6.63 21.92
N VAL A 200 -0.10 7.16 21.09
CA VAL A 200 -0.99 8.28 21.45
C VAL A 200 -2.27 7.72 22.09
N PHE A 201 -2.58 8.21 23.27
CA PHE A 201 -3.77 7.80 24.02
C PHE A 201 -4.55 9.03 24.46
N SER A 202 -5.86 8.97 24.37
CA SER A 202 -6.70 9.89 25.07
C SER A 202 -7.15 9.30 26.41
N THR A 203 -7.35 10.15 27.34
CA THR A 203 -7.67 9.76 28.71
C THR A 203 -8.73 10.68 29.26
N GLY A 204 -9.76 10.10 29.87
CA GLY A 204 -10.90 10.84 30.44
C GLY A 204 -10.71 11.23 31.92
N ASN A 205 -9.64 10.78 32.58
CA ASN A 205 -9.34 11.07 33.96
C ASN A 205 -7.85 10.96 34.26
N ILE A 206 -7.46 11.39 35.46
CA ILE A 206 -6.07 11.47 35.92
C ILE A 206 -5.45 10.09 36.05
N ASP A 207 -6.17 9.09 36.59
CA ASP A 207 -5.62 7.76 36.85
C ASP A 207 -5.35 7.02 35.53
N ASP A 208 -6.27 7.11 34.56
CA ASP A 208 -6.04 6.58 33.20
C ASP A 208 -4.82 7.26 32.54
N SER A 209 -4.65 8.56 32.71
CA SER A 209 -3.44 9.26 32.22
C SER A 209 -2.16 8.68 32.82
N ILE A 210 -2.15 8.43 34.13
CA ILE A 210 -0.99 7.88 34.82
C ILE A 210 -0.69 6.45 34.35
N ASP A 211 -1.71 5.63 34.15
CA ASP A 211 -1.56 4.26 33.68
C ASP A 211 -1.01 4.21 32.25
N ARG A 212 -1.47 5.13 31.36
CA ARG A 212 -0.92 5.26 30.01
C ARG A 212 0.54 5.72 30.02
N ILE A 213 0.90 6.66 30.88
CA ILE A 213 2.29 7.11 31.06
C ILE A 213 3.17 5.94 31.48
N LYS A 214 2.76 5.17 32.49
CA LYS A 214 3.48 3.98 32.97
C LYS A 214 3.64 2.94 31.85
N SER A 215 2.57 2.70 31.09
CA SER A 215 2.60 1.78 29.94
C SER A 215 3.58 2.22 28.86
N LEU A 216 3.69 3.53 28.56
CA LEU A 216 4.67 4.05 27.60
C LEU A 216 6.11 3.86 28.08
N PHE A 217 6.38 4.14 29.34
CA PHE A 217 7.70 3.94 29.91
C PHE A 217 8.09 2.47 30.00
N SER A 218 7.17 1.59 30.42
CA SER A 218 7.43 0.15 30.51
C SER A 218 7.77 -0.48 29.15
N LYS A 219 7.11 -0.02 28.09
CA LYS A 219 7.36 -0.45 26.70
C LYS A 219 8.59 0.23 26.10
N ARG A 220 9.28 1.10 26.83
CA ARG A 220 10.44 1.88 26.37
C ARG A 220 10.18 2.61 25.04
N ARG A 221 8.97 3.14 24.87
CA ARG A 221 8.58 3.87 23.65
C ARG A 221 9.31 5.20 23.52
N ASP A 222 9.50 5.88 24.64
CA ASP A 222 10.32 7.10 24.78
C ASP A 222 10.80 7.20 26.25
N THR A 223 11.81 8.01 26.51
CA THR A 223 12.25 8.39 27.84
C THR A 223 11.46 9.57 28.41
N ARG A 224 10.62 10.20 27.57
CA ARG A 224 9.78 11.35 27.90
C ARG A 224 8.37 11.17 27.33
N VAL A 225 7.39 11.54 28.13
CA VAL A 225 5.96 11.49 27.75
C VAL A 225 5.39 12.89 27.91
N VAL A 226 4.64 13.34 26.92
CA VAL A 226 3.91 14.61 26.92
C VAL A 226 2.46 14.34 27.29
N VAL A 227 1.91 15.19 28.16
CA VAL A 227 0.48 15.27 28.45
C VAL A 227 -0.02 16.65 28.04
N GLU A 228 -1.04 16.69 27.19
CA GLU A 228 -1.64 17.91 26.68
C GLU A 228 -3.17 17.80 26.66
N ARG A 229 -3.87 18.94 26.56
CA ARG A 229 -5.31 18.96 26.42
C ARG A 229 -5.71 18.32 25.10
N PHE A 230 -6.83 17.56 25.08
CA PHE A 230 -7.43 17.08 23.84
C PHE A 230 -7.90 18.27 22.98
N ALA A 231 -7.50 18.26 21.69
CA ALA A 231 -7.91 19.30 20.75
C ALA A 231 -9.33 19.04 20.23
N GLU A 232 -10.26 19.92 20.58
CA GLU A 232 -11.65 19.89 20.06
C GLU A 232 -11.76 20.64 18.71
N GLY A 233 -10.68 20.62 17.89
CA GLY A 233 -10.57 21.33 16.63
C GLY A 233 -10.77 20.44 15.41
N LYS A 234 -10.83 21.07 14.23
CA LYS A 234 -10.80 20.37 12.93
C LYS A 234 -9.35 20.13 12.52
N GLU A 235 -8.98 18.88 12.34
CA GLU A 235 -7.62 18.50 11.95
C GLU A 235 -7.32 18.88 10.51
N PHE A 236 -6.11 19.38 10.27
CA PHE A 236 -5.60 19.64 8.93
C PHE A 236 -4.13 19.26 8.79
N THR A 237 -3.73 19.04 7.55
CA THR A 237 -2.34 18.84 7.13
C THR A 237 -2.00 19.80 6.01
N VAL A 238 -0.83 20.44 6.05
CA VAL A 238 -0.34 21.32 4.99
C VAL A 238 1.10 21.00 4.60
N ILE A 239 1.34 20.92 3.30
CA ILE A 239 2.68 20.80 2.71
C ILE A 239 3.23 22.18 2.41
N ILE A 240 4.49 22.40 2.77
CA ILE A 240 5.25 23.61 2.45
C ILE A 240 6.37 23.21 1.50
N LEU A 241 6.52 23.96 0.42
CA LEU A 241 7.58 23.81 -0.57
C LEU A 241 8.42 25.07 -0.62
N GLN A 242 9.73 24.94 -0.76
CA GLN A 242 10.58 26.07 -1.04
C GLN A 242 10.63 26.34 -2.55
N ASN A 243 10.35 27.58 -2.97
CA ASN A 243 10.44 27.98 -4.36
C ASN A 243 11.89 28.25 -4.79
N ARG A 244 12.10 28.65 -6.05
CA ARG A 244 13.44 28.93 -6.63
C ARG A 244 14.18 30.09 -5.98
N LEU A 245 13.46 30.97 -5.26
CA LEU A 245 14.03 32.08 -4.50
C LEU A 245 14.24 31.71 -3.02
N ASN A 246 14.17 30.44 -2.68
CA ASN A 246 14.26 29.91 -1.31
C ASN A 246 13.16 30.42 -0.37
N MET A 247 12.05 30.94 -0.89
CA MET A 247 10.90 31.34 -0.09
C MET A 247 9.97 30.15 0.16
N PRO A 248 9.51 29.94 1.39
CA PRO A 248 8.51 28.91 1.64
C PRO A 248 7.16 29.30 1.06
N VAL A 249 6.46 28.33 0.49
CA VAL A 249 5.10 28.46 -0.02
C VAL A 249 4.30 27.27 0.47
N ALA A 250 3.34 27.50 1.33
CA ALA A 250 2.37 26.48 1.74
C ALA A 250 1.37 26.27 0.60
N ILE A 251 1.20 25.01 0.21
CA ILE A 251 0.21 24.66 -0.81
C ILE A 251 -1.18 24.52 -0.16
N LEU A 252 -2.16 23.91 -0.82
CA LEU A 252 -3.50 23.84 -0.26
C LEU A 252 -3.55 22.85 0.92
N PRO A 253 -4.01 23.28 2.10
CA PRO A 253 -4.20 22.36 3.21
C PRO A 253 -5.24 21.28 2.89
N THR A 254 -5.14 20.15 3.57
CA THR A 254 -6.13 19.07 3.55
C THR A 254 -6.78 18.98 4.92
N GLU A 255 -8.11 19.14 5.01
CA GLU A 255 -8.89 18.86 6.22
C GLU A 255 -9.06 17.35 6.36
N GLN A 256 -8.91 16.85 7.59
CA GLN A 256 -9.14 15.45 7.94
C GLN A 256 -10.41 15.38 8.81
N GLU A 257 -11.49 14.86 8.22
CA GLU A 257 -12.75 14.63 8.93
C GLU A 257 -12.80 13.21 9.45
N MET A 258 -12.82 13.07 10.77
CA MET A 258 -12.86 11.76 11.42
C MET A 258 -14.24 11.42 11.93
N ASP A 259 -14.70 10.19 11.65
CA ASP A 259 -15.91 9.63 12.25
C ASP A 259 -15.59 9.03 13.63
N TYR A 260 -15.87 9.79 14.67
CA TYR A 260 -15.68 9.35 16.07
C TYR A 260 -16.83 8.48 16.60
N SER A 261 -17.90 8.23 15.82
CA SER A 261 -19.11 7.54 16.29
C SER A 261 -18.87 6.08 16.71
N LYS A 262 -17.81 5.44 16.20
CA LYS A 262 -17.53 4.02 16.43
C LYS A 262 -16.31 3.74 17.32
N HIS A 263 -15.37 4.67 17.47
CA HIS A 263 -14.18 4.54 18.33
C HIS A 263 -13.60 5.91 18.67
N GLN A 264 -13.16 6.09 19.90
CA GLN A 264 -12.70 7.39 20.42
C GLN A 264 -11.33 7.86 19.91
N PHE A 265 -10.59 7.08 19.08
CA PHE A 265 -9.21 7.44 18.68
C PHE A 265 -8.81 7.03 17.26
N PHE A 266 -7.93 7.89 16.71
CA PHE A 266 -7.17 7.71 15.51
C PHE A 266 -5.94 6.82 15.82
N ASP A 267 -5.95 5.59 15.41
CA ASP A 267 -4.79 4.69 15.52
C ASP A 267 -4.05 4.55 14.17
N PHE A 268 -2.89 3.93 14.21
CA PHE A 268 -2.06 3.68 13.03
C PHE A 268 -2.82 2.96 11.91
N ARG A 269 -3.69 2.01 12.23
CA ARG A 269 -4.49 1.26 11.25
C ARG A 269 -5.45 2.17 10.49
N LYS A 270 -6.12 3.09 11.19
CA LYS A 270 -7.06 4.05 10.59
C LYS A 270 -6.38 5.04 9.66
N LYS A 271 -5.13 5.40 9.95
CA LYS A 271 -4.37 6.37 9.16
C LYS A 271 -3.89 5.81 7.82
N TYR A 272 -3.58 4.52 7.75
CA TYR A 272 -2.91 3.92 6.59
C TYR A 272 -3.72 2.84 5.86
N LEU A 273 -4.86 2.39 6.41
CA LEU A 273 -5.76 1.48 5.74
C LEU A 273 -6.93 2.24 5.07
N PRO A 274 -7.38 1.84 3.88
CA PRO A 274 -8.56 2.44 3.25
C PRO A 274 -9.82 2.10 4.05
N THR A 275 -10.12 2.92 5.05
CA THR A 275 -11.31 2.80 5.90
C THR A 275 -12.21 4.02 5.71
N ARG A 276 -13.53 3.86 5.87
CA ARG A 276 -14.49 4.97 5.85
C ARG A 276 -14.44 5.88 7.09
N GLN A 277 -13.43 5.71 7.96
CA GLN A 277 -13.36 6.42 9.23
C GLN A 277 -12.73 7.80 9.13
N VAL A 278 -12.03 8.08 8.03
CA VAL A 278 -11.43 9.39 7.75
C VAL A 278 -11.81 9.81 6.34
N THR A 279 -12.32 11.02 6.18
CA THR A 279 -12.56 11.66 4.88
C THR A 279 -11.63 12.85 4.72
N TYR A 280 -11.00 12.98 3.56
CA TYR A 280 -10.05 14.03 3.29
C TYR A 280 -10.64 15.08 2.33
N HIS A 281 -10.54 16.36 2.69
CA HIS A 281 -11.03 17.46 1.87
C HIS A 281 -9.84 18.37 1.48
N CYS A 282 -9.50 18.40 0.20
CA CYS A 282 -8.49 19.29 -0.36
C CYS A 282 -9.04 20.03 -1.60
N PRO A 283 -9.27 21.36 -1.53
CA PRO A 283 -9.05 22.26 -0.38
C PRO A 283 -9.99 21.94 0.80
N PRO A 284 -9.63 22.38 2.03
CA PRO A 284 -10.47 22.19 3.20
C PRO A 284 -11.76 22.99 3.09
N ARG A 285 -12.79 22.59 3.83
CA ARG A 285 -14.09 23.27 3.90
C ARG A 285 -14.05 24.57 4.73
N PHE A 286 -12.86 25.00 5.14
CA PHE A 286 -12.64 26.23 5.90
C PHE A 286 -12.88 27.47 5.01
N PRO A 287 -13.26 28.65 5.60
CA PRO A 287 -13.24 29.90 4.87
C PRO A 287 -11.88 30.23 4.25
N ASN A 288 -11.87 30.96 3.15
CA ASN A 288 -10.62 31.27 2.44
C ASN A 288 -9.62 32.05 3.32
N GLU A 289 -10.09 32.93 4.17
CA GLU A 289 -9.29 33.70 5.14
C GLU A 289 -8.57 32.78 6.12
N ILE A 290 -9.23 31.69 6.54
CA ILE A 290 -8.62 30.68 7.43
C ILE A 290 -7.59 29.87 6.66
N ILE A 291 -7.86 29.48 5.41
CA ILE A 291 -6.87 28.79 4.56
C ILE A 291 -5.62 29.66 4.40
N GLU A 292 -5.79 30.95 4.08
CA GLU A 292 -4.69 31.89 3.92
C GLU A 292 -3.91 32.09 5.24
N LYS A 293 -4.61 32.20 6.37
CA LYS A 293 -3.99 32.28 7.70
C LYS A 293 -3.16 31.04 8.01
N ILE A 294 -3.69 29.82 7.73
CA ILE A 294 -2.92 28.57 7.87
C ILE A 294 -1.66 28.60 7.01
N GLN A 295 -1.78 29.00 5.74
CA GLN A 295 -0.64 29.08 4.83
C GLN A 295 0.44 30.06 5.33
N ILE A 296 0.04 31.27 5.70
CA ILE A 296 0.98 32.30 6.18
C ILE A 296 1.71 31.83 7.45
N GLN A 297 0.97 31.28 8.43
CA GLN A 297 1.60 30.79 9.66
C GLN A 297 2.51 29.59 9.40
N ALA A 298 2.13 28.66 8.51
CA ALA A 298 2.97 27.53 8.14
C ALA A 298 4.30 27.99 7.52
N GLU A 299 4.27 29.01 6.65
CA GLU A 299 5.45 29.58 6.01
C GLU A 299 6.36 30.31 7.00
N GLN A 300 5.76 31.06 7.93
CA GLN A 300 6.49 31.69 9.03
C GLN A 300 7.20 30.65 9.88
N LEU A 301 6.48 29.60 10.29
CA LEU A 301 7.01 28.51 11.09
C LEU A 301 8.10 27.73 10.35
N PHE A 302 7.92 27.45 9.07
CA PHE A 302 8.95 26.83 8.23
C PHE A 302 10.25 27.62 8.27
N SER A 303 10.15 28.95 8.13
CA SER A 303 11.31 29.87 8.19
C SER A 303 11.94 29.92 9.57
N VAL A 304 11.10 30.00 10.62
CA VAL A 304 11.55 30.08 12.02
C VAL A 304 12.27 28.81 12.47
N PHE A 305 11.81 27.65 12.06
CA PHE A 305 12.52 26.37 12.31
C PHE A 305 13.80 26.22 11.47
N GLY A 306 14.04 27.09 10.48
CA GLY A 306 15.15 26.96 9.54
C GLY A 306 15.01 25.74 8.62
N MET A 307 13.77 25.39 8.27
CA MET A 307 13.51 24.27 7.37
C MET A 307 13.86 24.63 5.92
N THR A 308 14.13 23.60 5.12
CA THR A 308 14.52 23.76 3.73
C THR A 308 13.89 22.70 2.82
N ASP A 309 13.78 23.02 1.54
CA ASP A 309 13.26 22.25 0.44
C ASP A 309 11.75 21.94 0.56
N PHE A 310 11.34 21.16 1.55
CA PHE A 310 9.91 20.84 1.82
C PHE A 310 9.70 20.39 3.27
N ALA A 311 8.46 20.51 3.74
CA ALA A 311 8.01 19.97 5.02
C ALA A 311 6.51 19.68 5.01
N ARG A 312 6.03 18.94 6.01
CA ARG A 312 4.61 18.73 6.28
C ARG A 312 4.30 19.14 7.72
N PHE A 313 3.34 20.03 7.88
CA PHE A 313 2.84 20.43 9.20
C PHE A 313 1.43 19.91 9.39
N ASP A 314 1.19 19.30 10.54
CA ASP A 314 -0.12 18.83 10.96
C ASP A 314 -0.63 19.75 12.08
N GLY A 315 -1.93 20.03 12.11
CA GLY A 315 -2.50 20.98 13.07
C GLY A 315 -4.00 20.92 13.20
N PHE A 316 -4.53 21.83 14.02
CA PHE A 316 -5.94 21.94 14.32
C PHE A 316 -6.44 23.39 14.15
N LEU A 317 -7.57 23.54 13.47
CA LEU A 317 -8.37 24.77 13.54
C LEU A 317 -9.28 24.66 14.74
N MET A 318 -8.99 25.44 15.78
CA MET A 318 -9.73 25.42 17.03
C MET A 318 -11.10 26.11 16.87
N PRO A 319 -12.10 25.82 17.75
CA PRO A 319 -13.43 26.42 17.67
C PRO A 319 -13.43 27.94 17.81
N ASP A 320 -12.46 28.51 18.52
CA ASP A 320 -12.25 29.95 18.69
C ASP A 320 -11.55 30.65 17.52
N GLY A 321 -11.24 29.90 16.43
CA GLY A 321 -10.54 30.40 15.25
C GLY A 321 -9.01 30.48 15.39
N ASN A 322 -8.44 30.02 16.51
CA ASN A 322 -7.02 29.86 16.65
C ASN A 322 -6.52 28.67 15.80
N ILE A 323 -5.30 28.76 15.30
CA ILE A 323 -4.63 27.71 14.55
C ILE A 323 -3.51 27.18 15.41
N TRP A 324 -3.54 25.89 15.70
CA TRP A 324 -2.48 25.17 16.41
C TRP A 324 -1.79 24.21 15.48
N PHE A 325 -0.48 24.40 15.26
CA PHE A 325 0.39 23.43 14.60
C PHE A 325 0.95 22.48 15.65
N SER A 326 0.51 21.23 15.61
CA SER A 326 0.80 20.22 16.64
C SER A 326 1.98 19.32 16.30
N ASP A 327 2.36 19.23 15.02
CA ASP A 327 3.44 18.36 14.54
C ASP A 327 4.15 18.97 13.32
N PHE A 328 5.49 18.91 13.33
CA PHE A 328 6.35 19.53 12.33
C PHE A 328 7.25 18.47 11.70
N ASN A 329 6.81 17.89 10.58
CA ASN A 329 7.51 16.81 9.92
C ASN A 329 8.49 17.37 8.86
N PRO A 330 9.83 17.30 9.07
CA PRO A 330 10.82 17.79 8.11
C PRO A 330 10.91 16.92 6.86
N ILE A 331 10.31 15.73 6.89
CA ILE A 331 10.17 14.81 5.76
C ILE A 331 8.69 14.40 5.67
N SER A 332 8.06 14.64 4.53
CA SER A 332 6.71 14.13 4.28
C SER A 332 6.75 12.69 3.80
N GLY A 333 5.75 11.87 4.15
CA GLY A 333 5.53 10.59 3.50
C GLY A 333 5.40 10.78 1.99
N MET A 334 5.93 9.82 1.23
CA MET A 334 5.93 9.80 -0.24
C MET A 334 5.33 8.49 -0.78
N GLU A 335 4.42 7.88 -0.02
CA GLU A 335 3.61 6.78 -0.53
C GLU A 335 2.74 7.28 -1.69
N GLN A 336 2.28 6.35 -2.50
CA GLN A 336 1.53 6.60 -3.74
C GLN A 336 0.40 7.63 -3.59
N ASN A 337 -0.31 7.66 -2.47
CA ASN A 337 -1.41 8.58 -2.16
C ASN A 337 -1.13 9.45 -0.92
N SER A 338 0.14 9.78 -0.65
CA SER A 338 0.52 10.65 0.46
C SER A 338 0.03 12.10 0.26
N PHE A 339 -0.04 12.85 1.36
CA PHE A 339 -0.44 14.27 1.32
C PHE A 339 0.46 15.12 0.40
N LEU A 340 1.76 14.81 0.31
CA LEU A 340 2.66 15.48 -0.64
C LEU A 340 2.12 15.38 -2.07
N PHE A 341 1.80 14.17 -2.52
CA PHE A 341 1.33 13.96 -3.88
C PHE A 341 -0.12 14.41 -4.07
N GLN A 342 -0.98 14.22 -3.08
CA GLN A 342 -2.36 14.68 -3.15
C GLN A 342 -2.44 16.20 -3.30
N GLN A 343 -1.77 16.95 -2.43
CA GLN A 343 -1.81 18.41 -2.46
C GLN A 343 -1.09 18.97 -3.71
N ALA A 344 0.07 18.41 -4.09
CA ALA A 344 0.78 18.77 -5.30
C ALA A 344 -0.06 18.52 -6.57
N SER A 345 -0.79 17.41 -6.61
CA SER A 345 -1.64 17.10 -7.76
C SER A 345 -2.77 18.10 -7.98
N ARG A 346 -3.25 18.77 -6.92
CA ARG A 346 -4.24 19.85 -7.04
C ARG A 346 -3.72 21.04 -7.83
N ILE A 347 -2.44 21.35 -7.74
CA ILE A 347 -1.78 22.44 -8.50
C ILE A 347 -1.20 21.96 -9.84
N GLY A 348 -1.58 20.77 -10.32
CA GLY A 348 -1.18 20.21 -11.61
C GLY A 348 0.17 19.50 -11.62
N MET A 349 0.80 19.28 -10.46
CA MET A 349 2.07 18.56 -10.36
C MET A 349 1.84 17.06 -10.19
N THR A 350 2.35 16.25 -11.11
CA THR A 350 2.39 14.79 -10.99
C THR A 350 3.42 14.37 -9.94
N HIS A 351 3.46 13.08 -9.57
CA HIS A 351 4.53 12.54 -8.71
C HIS A 351 5.93 12.85 -9.25
N GLN A 352 6.09 12.75 -10.56
CA GLN A 352 7.35 13.08 -11.22
C GLN A 352 7.69 14.56 -11.13
N ASP A 353 6.70 15.42 -11.32
CA ASP A 353 6.89 16.88 -11.32
C ASP A 353 7.30 17.38 -9.94
N ILE A 354 6.61 16.97 -8.87
CA ILE A 354 6.93 17.42 -7.51
C ILE A 354 8.29 16.91 -7.05
N LEU A 355 8.64 15.64 -7.33
CA LEU A 355 9.95 15.12 -6.97
C LEU A 355 11.07 15.80 -7.75
N ARG A 356 10.88 16.04 -9.06
CA ARG A 356 11.80 16.80 -9.88
C ARG A 356 11.96 18.24 -9.38
N PHE A 357 10.85 18.90 -9.02
CA PHE A 357 10.84 20.25 -8.47
C PHE A 357 11.67 20.34 -7.18
N ILE A 358 11.45 19.41 -6.24
CA ILE A 358 12.21 19.33 -4.99
C ILE A 358 13.70 19.10 -5.26
N VAL A 359 14.06 18.15 -6.11
CA VAL A 359 15.46 17.86 -6.47
C VAL A 359 16.12 19.07 -7.11
N ASN A 360 15.47 19.71 -8.09
CA ASN A 360 16.02 20.86 -8.79
C ASN A 360 16.26 22.05 -7.85
N ASN A 361 15.29 22.36 -6.98
CA ASN A 361 15.44 23.46 -6.02
C ASN A 361 16.51 23.14 -4.96
N ALA A 362 16.60 21.91 -4.50
CA ALA A 362 17.65 21.48 -3.58
C ALA A 362 19.05 21.55 -4.21
N CYS A 363 19.20 21.19 -5.48
CA CYS A 363 20.45 21.34 -6.22
C CYS A 363 20.81 22.83 -6.41
N LEU A 364 19.84 23.65 -6.85
CA LEU A 364 20.03 25.10 -7.02
C LEU A 364 20.49 25.76 -5.74
N ARG A 365 19.83 25.50 -4.61
CA ARG A 365 20.18 26.05 -3.30
C ARG A 365 21.59 25.67 -2.84
N ARG A 366 22.10 24.54 -3.28
CA ARG A 366 23.46 24.06 -2.97
C ARG A 366 24.52 24.38 -4.01
N GLY A 367 24.16 25.15 -5.04
CA GLY A 367 25.09 25.49 -6.12
C GLY A 367 25.49 24.31 -6.99
N ILE A 368 24.67 23.24 -7.03
CA ILE A 368 24.88 22.09 -7.93
C ILE A 368 24.28 22.42 -9.29
N PRO A 369 25.08 22.50 -10.38
CA PRO A 369 24.64 22.96 -11.69
C PRO A 369 23.91 21.85 -12.47
N VAL A 370 22.82 21.31 -11.89
CA VAL A 370 22.05 20.19 -12.44
C VAL A 370 20.58 20.57 -12.48
N VAL A 371 19.92 20.32 -13.59
CA VAL A 371 18.49 20.45 -13.76
C VAL A 371 17.94 19.16 -14.36
N LEU A 372 17.01 18.52 -13.63
CA LEU A 372 16.21 17.43 -14.16
C LEU A 372 15.16 17.98 -15.09
N GLU A 373 15.23 17.60 -16.37
CA GLU A 373 14.21 17.94 -17.37
C GLU A 373 13.09 16.89 -17.35
N ASN A 374 11.88 17.29 -17.73
CA ASN A 374 10.79 16.34 -17.91
C ASN A 374 10.94 15.65 -19.27
N LEU A 375 11.26 14.37 -19.28
CA LEU A 375 11.44 13.56 -20.50
C LEU A 375 10.16 13.43 -21.34
N PHE A 376 8.98 13.64 -20.75
CA PHE A 376 7.68 13.49 -21.43
C PHE A 376 7.18 14.78 -22.10
N LEU A 377 7.83 15.93 -21.85
CA LEU A 377 7.47 17.20 -22.50
C LEU A 377 7.91 17.30 -23.97
N HIS A 378 8.68 16.33 -24.48
CA HIS A 378 8.93 16.27 -25.92
C HIS A 378 7.62 15.86 -26.60
N GLU A 379 6.92 16.85 -27.19
CA GLU A 379 5.59 16.72 -27.84
C GLU A 379 5.44 15.50 -28.77
N ASN A 380 6.53 15.02 -29.34
CA ASN A 380 6.54 13.84 -30.21
C ASN A 380 6.41 12.51 -29.50
N LEU A 381 6.74 12.41 -28.20
CA LEU A 381 6.61 11.16 -27.45
C LEU A 381 5.16 10.91 -27.02
N ASP A 382 4.47 11.92 -26.53
CA ASP A 382 3.09 11.77 -26.04
C ASP A 382 2.09 11.43 -27.15
N LYS A 383 2.28 11.99 -28.36
CA LYS A 383 1.45 11.70 -29.56
C LYS A 383 1.62 10.27 -30.11
N LYS A 384 2.74 9.60 -29.80
CA LYS A 384 3.03 8.23 -30.26
C LYS A 384 2.57 7.16 -29.30
N ARG A 385 2.20 7.54 -28.07
CA ARG A 385 1.79 6.59 -27.03
C ARG A 385 0.38 6.08 -27.29
N LYS A 386 0.18 4.77 -27.16
CA LYS A 386 -1.11 4.11 -27.35
C LYS A 386 -2.05 4.40 -26.17
N PRO A 387 -3.26 4.93 -26.42
CA PRO A 387 -4.21 5.17 -25.35
C PRO A 387 -4.79 3.85 -24.83
N LEU A 388 -4.91 3.71 -23.52
CA LEU A 388 -5.64 2.62 -22.87
C LEU A 388 -6.40 3.11 -21.63
N ALA A 389 -7.55 2.50 -21.35
CA ALA A 389 -8.29 2.76 -20.14
C ALA A 389 -7.80 1.82 -19.01
N VAL A 390 -7.66 2.34 -17.79
CA VAL A 390 -7.50 1.53 -16.57
C VAL A 390 -8.80 1.59 -15.80
N LEU A 391 -9.51 0.46 -15.73
CA LEU A 391 -10.81 0.34 -15.09
C LEU A 391 -10.67 -0.33 -13.72
N PHE A 392 -11.12 0.34 -12.67
CA PHE A 392 -11.01 -0.10 -11.27
C PHE A 392 -12.23 0.34 -10.44
N GLY A 393 -12.31 -0.09 -9.17
CA GLY A 393 -13.43 0.19 -8.27
C GLY A 393 -14.39 -0.98 -8.20
N GLY A 394 -15.67 -0.74 -8.45
CA GLY A 394 -16.75 -1.72 -8.36
C GLY A 394 -17.51 -1.68 -7.04
N GLU A 395 -18.47 -2.60 -6.88
CA GLU A 395 -19.37 -2.64 -5.73
C GLU A 395 -19.04 -3.76 -4.73
N THR A 396 -18.00 -4.56 -5.01
CA THR A 396 -17.60 -5.70 -4.17
C THR A 396 -16.90 -5.29 -2.89
N ALA A 397 -16.77 -6.20 -1.94
CA ALA A 397 -15.95 -6.02 -0.73
C ALA A 397 -14.47 -5.70 -1.07
N GLU A 398 -14.01 -6.09 -2.26
CA GLU A 398 -12.64 -5.88 -2.75
C GLU A 398 -12.41 -4.55 -3.49
N LYS A 399 -13.41 -3.65 -3.55
CA LYS A 399 -13.32 -2.39 -4.29
C LYS A 399 -12.15 -1.49 -3.88
N GLN A 400 -11.74 -1.51 -2.61
CA GLN A 400 -10.59 -0.75 -2.14
C GLN A 400 -9.26 -1.36 -2.63
N VAL A 401 -9.17 -2.68 -2.72
CA VAL A 401 -8.04 -3.39 -3.33
C VAL A 401 -7.98 -3.09 -4.82
N SER A 402 -9.15 -3.03 -5.47
CA SER A 402 -9.28 -2.62 -6.87
C SER A 402 -8.80 -1.18 -7.08
N LEU A 403 -9.17 -0.24 -6.22
CA LEU A 403 -8.66 1.14 -6.24
C LEU A 403 -7.13 1.17 -6.13
N MET A 404 -6.56 0.46 -5.16
CA MET A 404 -5.10 0.40 -4.97
C MET A 404 -4.39 -0.20 -6.19
N SER A 405 -4.92 -1.28 -6.77
CA SER A 405 -4.39 -1.92 -7.98
C SER A 405 -4.50 -1.01 -9.19
N GLY A 406 -5.65 -0.35 -9.38
CA GLY A 406 -5.90 0.58 -10.47
C GLY A 406 -5.00 1.80 -10.42
N THR A 407 -4.88 2.42 -9.24
CA THR A 407 -4.00 3.57 -9.02
C THR A 407 -2.53 3.22 -9.28
N ASN A 408 -2.06 2.08 -8.73
CA ASN A 408 -0.69 1.63 -8.97
C ASN A 408 -0.43 1.31 -10.44
N THR A 409 -1.34 0.59 -11.10
CA THR A 409 -1.23 0.28 -12.54
C THR A 409 -1.18 1.53 -13.38
N TRP A 410 -2.07 2.46 -13.12
CA TRP A 410 -2.14 3.72 -13.83
C TRP A 410 -0.87 4.55 -13.64
N LEU A 411 -0.37 4.71 -12.41
CA LEU A 411 0.87 5.45 -12.13
C LEU A 411 2.09 4.80 -12.80
N LYS A 412 2.21 3.47 -12.79
CA LYS A 412 3.30 2.74 -13.46
C LYS A 412 3.26 2.91 -14.97
N LEU A 413 2.08 2.76 -15.59
CA LEU A 413 1.89 2.92 -17.03
C LEU A 413 2.03 4.38 -17.49
N ARG A 414 1.82 5.38 -16.62
CA ARG A 414 2.18 6.77 -16.93
C ARG A 414 3.66 6.95 -17.24
N GLY A 415 4.52 6.18 -16.57
CA GLY A 415 5.96 6.13 -16.86
C GLY A 415 6.33 5.30 -18.09
N SER A 416 5.37 4.78 -18.85
CA SER A 416 5.61 4.03 -20.08
C SER A 416 5.90 4.95 -21.26
N GLN A 417 6.86 4.55 -22.10
CA GLN A 417 7.10 5.21 -23.38
C GLN A 417 6.15 4.73 -24.48
N VAL A 418 5.41 3.65 -24.24
CA VAL A 418 4.53 2.97 -25.22
C VAL A 418 3.05 3.29 -24.97
N TYR A 419 2.63 3.39 -23.72
CA TYR A 419 1.22 3.50 -23.34
C TYR A 419 0.88 4.82 -22.67
N LYS A 420 -0.33 5.35 -22.95
CA LYS A 420 -0.96 6.52 -22.28
C LYS A 420 -2.21 6.06 -21.55
N PRO A 421 -2.14 5.84 -20.23
CA PRO A 421 -3.26 5.33 -19.45
C PRO A 421 -4.23 6.44 -19.03
N PHE A 422 -5.54 6.13 -19.08
CA PHE A 422 -6.63 6.98 -18.62
C PHE A 422 -7.37 6.27 -17.47
N PRO A 423 -7.58 6.92 -16.30
CA PRO A 423 -8.17 6.29 -15.14
C PRO A 423 -9.70 6.37 -15.16
N TYR A 424 -10.36 5.22 -15.00
CA TYR A 424 -11.80 5.09 -14.94
C TYR A 424 -12.24 4.34 -13.69
N LEU A 425 -13.04 4.99 -12.84
CA LEU A 425 -13.65 4.38 -11.67
C LEU A 425 -15.04 3.85 -11.98
N LEU A 426 -15.25 2.56 -11.85
CA LEU A 426 -16.57 1.94 -11.83
C LEU A 426 -17.21 2.18 -10.46
N ALA A 427 -18.19 3.08 -10.38
CA ALA A 427 -18.90 3.40 -9.15
C ALA A 427 -20.03 2.42 -8.88
N LYS A 428 -20.86 2.20 -9.92
CA LYS A 428 -21.97 1.24 -9.96
C LYS A 428 -22.08 0.68 -11.36
N LYS A 429 -22.91 -0.35 -11.53
CA LYS A 429 -23.25 -0.86 -12.86
C LYS A 429 -23.66 0.31 -13.77
N ASP A 430 -22.97 0.47 -14.91
CA ASP A 430 -23.17 1.53 -15.91
C ASP A 430 -22.91 2.97 -15.45
N GLU A 431 -22.32 3.17 -14.26
CA GLU A 431 -21.83 4.46 -13.81
C GLU A 431 -20.32 4.44 -13.66
N ILE A 432 -19.61 5.06 -14.59
CA ILE A 432 -18.13 5.12 -14.62
C ILE A 432 -17.67 6.56 -14.65
N TRP A 433 -16.68 6.90 -13.82
CA TRP A 433 -16.10 8.21 -13.75
C TRP A 433 -14.72 8.25 -14.42
N GLU A 434 -14.53 9.11 -15.42
CA GLU A 434 -13.20 9.53 -15.85
C GLU A 434 -12.65 10.52 -14.83
N LEU A 435 -11.52 10.17 -14.22
CA LEU A 435 -10.97 10.90 -13.10
C LEU A 435 -9.79 11.79 -13.49
N PRO A 436 -9.74 13.06 -13.03
CA PRO A 436 -8.52 13.84 -13.01
C PRO A 436 -7.46 13.22 -12.09
N TYR A 437 -6.20 13.53 -12.31
CA TYR A 437 -5.06 13.03 -11.55
C TYR A 437 -5.27 13.12 -10.03
N SER A 438 -5.71 14.27 -9.55
CA SER A 438 -5.87 14.51 -8.11
C SER A 438 -6.97 13.70 -7.44
N TYR A 439 -7.94 13.19 -8.20
CA TYR A 439 -9.05 12.41 -7.66
C TYR A 439 -8.70 10.93 -7.50
N ILE A 440 -7.86 10.39 -8.38
CA ILE A 440 -7.43 8.99 -8.25
C ILE A 440 -6.53 8.76 -7.02
N LEU A 441 -5.96 9.81 -6.45
CA LEU A 441 -5.13 9.74 -5.25
C LEU A 441 -5.93 9.76 -3.94
N ASN A 442 -7.26 9.87 -3.99
CA ASN A 442 -8.10 9.74 -2.80
C ASN A 442 -8.03 8.30 -2.24
N HIS A 443 -8.37 8.14 -0.96
CA HIS A 443 -8.09 6.90 -0.22
C HIS A 443 -9.13 5.81 -0.42
N THR A 444 -10.39 6.19 -0.69
CA THR A 444 -11.50 5.23 -0.84
C THR A 444 -12.34 5.52 -2.09
N VAL A 445 -12.99 4.49 -2.60
CA VAL A 445 -13.93 4.59 -3.73
C VAL A 445 -15.06 5.58 -3.40
N GLU A 446 -15.58 5.53 -2.18
CA GLU A 446 -16.65 6.40 -1.70
C GLU A 446 -16.21 7.87 -1.68
N GLU A 447 -15.00 8.14 -1.18
CA GLU A 447 -14.42 9.48 -1.15
C GLU A 447 -14.26 10.05 -2.56
N ILE A 448 -13.81 9.23 -3.51
CA ILE A 448 -13.68 9.64 -4.92
C ILE A 448 -15.05 10.04 -5.49
N ILE A 449 -16.07 9.21 -5.29
CA ILE A 449 -17.42 9.45 -5.80
C ILE A 449 -17.99 10.74 -5.20
N GLU A 450 -17.91 10.88 -3.88
CA GLU A 450 -18.41 12.07 -3.17
C GLU A 450 -17.72 13.35 -3.64
N ASN A 451 -16.39 13.34 -3.75
CA ASN A 451 -15.62 14.48 -4.23
C ASN A 451 -15.91 14.77 -5.71
N ALA A 452 -16.11 13.75 -6.55
CA ALA A 452 -16.47 13.94 -7.95
C ALA A 452 -17.87 14.55 -8.12
N GLU A 453 -18.83 14.19 -7.30
CA GLU A 453 -20.19 14.76 -7.31
C GLU A 453 -20.23 16.21 -6.82
N LYS A 454 -19.39 16.56 -5.85
CA LYS A 454 -19.28 17.93 -5.31
C LYS A 454 -18.45 18.87 -6.21
N ALA A 455 -17.59 18.35 -7.06
CA ALA A 455 -16.64 19.11 -7.87
C ALA A 455 -17.25 20.30 -8.62
N PRO A 456 -18.45 20.22 -9.26
CA PRO A 456 -19.02 21.37 -9.97
C PRO A 456 -19.34 22.58 -9.08
N ARG A 457 -19.61 22.35 -7.80
CA ARG A 457 -19.95 23.41 -6.84
C ARG A 457 -18.74 24.21 -6.41
N ASP A 458 -17.58 23.54 -6.31
CA ASP A 458 -16.39 24.12 -5.70
C ASP A 458 -15.34 24.60 -6.69
N ILE A 459 -15.56 24.39 -8.00
CA ILE A 459 -14.55 24.62 -9.04
C ILE A 459 -13.99 26.06 -9.08
N LYS A 460 -14.85 27.07 -9.00
CA LYS A 460 -14.41 28.47 -9.06
C LYS A 460 -13.50 28.81 -7.89
N ARG A 461 -13.89 28.35 -6.67
CA ARG A 461 -13.10 28.53 -5.46
C ARG A 461 -11.76 27.80 -5.59
N LEU A 462 -11.81 26.55 -6.05
CA LEU A 462 -10.61 25.74 -6.23
C LEU A 462 -9.63 26.42 -7.18
N LEU A 463 -10.05 26.80 -8.39
CA LEU A 463 -9.20 27.44 -9.37
C LEU A 463 -8.54 28.74 -8.85
N PHE A 464 -9.31 29.56 -8.12
CA PHE A 464 -8.78 30.77 -7.50
C PHE A 464 -7.64 30.48 -6.51
N LEU A 465 -7.84 29.48 -5.64
CA LEU A 465 -6.83 29.09 -4.66
C LEU A 465 -5.58 28.47 -5.32
N LEU A 466 -5.78 27.66 -6.38
CA LEU A 466 -4.68 27.03 -7.12
C LEU A 466 -3.78 28.06 -7.81
N GLU A 467 -4.36 29.02 -8.49
CA GLU A 467 -3.59 30.06 -9.21
C GLU A 467 -2.72 30.90 -8.26
N LYS A 468 -3.24 31.26 -7.07
CA LYS A 468 -2.44 31.92 -6.01
C LYS A 468 -1.19 31.12 -5.67
N VAL A 469 -1.34 29.81 -5.46
CA VAL A 469 -0.21 28.93 -5.09
C VAL A 469 0.77 28.77 -6.24
N LYS A 470 0.29 28.54 -7.46
CA LYS A 470 1.15 28.39 -8.66
C LYS A 470 2.02 29.63 -8.89
N MET A 471 1.43 30.83 -8.79
CA MET A 471 2.16 32.09 -8.91
C MET A 471 3.26 32.23 -7.86
N ARG A 472 2.98 31.91 -6.60
CA ARG A 472 3.94 32.03 -5.50
C ARG A 472 5.08 30.99 -5.58
N LEU A 473 4.81 29.82 -6.15
CA LEU A 473 5.82 28.79 -6.44
C LEU A 473 6.64 29.10 -7.69
N PHE A 474 6.25 30.07 -8.49
CA PHE A 474 6.83 30.37 -9.81
C PHE A 474 6.83 29.15 -10.74
N LEU A 475 5.72 28.38 -10.73
CA LEU A 475 5.59 27.18 -11.56
C LEU A 475 5.55 27.56 -13.04
N LYS A 476 6.36 26.84 -13.83
CA LYS A 476 6.29 26.84 -15.30
C LYS A 476 5.39 25.70 -15.75
N GLU A 477 4.95 25.72 -17.01
CA GLU A 477 4.22 24.59 -17.62
C GLU A 477 4.99 23.26 -17.50
N SER A 478 6.32 23.32 -17.54
CA SER A 478 7.18 22.15 -17.32
C SER A 478 7.19 21.61 -15.89
N ASP A 479 6.78 22.39 -14.92
CA ASP A 479 6.77 22.01 -13.50
C ASP A 479 5.39 21.45 -13.04
N ALA A 480 4.32 21.73 -13.80
CA ALA A 480 2.97 21.28 -13.53
C ALA A 480 2.35 20.80 -14.86
N THR A 481 2.59 19.53 -15.17
CA THR A 481 2.33 18.96 -16.51
C THR A 481 0.94 18.36 -16.66
N GLU A 482 0.15 18.35 -15.59
CA GLU A 482 -1.20 17.80 -15.61
C GLU A 482 -2.25 18.89 -15.75
N ASP A 483 -3.05 18.81 -16.81
CA ASP A 483 -4.19 19.68 -16.99
C ASP A 483 -5.31 19.34 -16.03
N PHE A 484 -5.89 20.35 -15.40
CA PHE A 484 -7.07 20.18 -14.60
C PHE A 484 -8.30 20.02 -15.49
N PHE A 485 -9.06 18.96 -15.29
CA PHE A 485 -10.40 18.80 -15.83
C PHE A 485 -11.36 18.32 -14.75
N MET A 486 -12.66 18.54 -14.97
CA MET A 486 -13.71 18.05 -14.07
C MET A 486 -13.90 16.55 -14.22
N PRO A 487 -14.14 15.79 -13.12
CA PRO A 487 -14.58 14.41 -13.23
C PRO A 487 -15.82 14.30 -14.15
N ARG A 488 -15.83 13.29 -15.01
CA ARG A 488 -16.89 13.13 -16.02
C ARG A 488 -17.53 11.76 -15.89
N LYS A 489 -18.88 11.71 -15.87
CA LYS A 489 -19.62 10.46 -15.92
C LYS A 489 -19.71 9.90 -17.33
N TYR A 490 -19.46 8.60 -17.45
CA TYR A 490 -19.56 7.86 -18.70
C TYR A 490 -20.37 6.58 -18.49
N THR A 491 -20.99 6.11 -19.55
CA THR A 491 -21.45 4.71 -19.66
C THR A 491 -20.31 3.85 -20.18
N LEU A 492 -20.37 2.55 -19.92
CA LEU A 492 -19.35 1.62 -20.40
C LEU A 492 -19.19 1.72 -21.93
N ASN A 493 -20.31 1.77 -22.69
CA ASN A 493 -20.27 1.87 -24.16
C ASN A 493 -19.48 3.08 -24.68
N LYS A 494 -19.54 4.23 -23.99
CA LYS A 494 -18.75 5.42 -24.38
C LYS A 494 -17.26 5.20 -24.16
N ILE A 495 -16.87 4.47 -23.13
CA ILE A 495 -15.46 4.14 -22.86
C ILE A 495 -14.94 3.16 -23.92
N LEU A 496 -15.75 2.14 -24.26
CA LEU A 496 -15.42 1.16 -25.30
C LEU A 496 -15.19 1.82 -26.67
N ALA A 497 -15.94 2.86 -27.00
CA ALA A 497 -15.76 3.62 -28.23
C ALA A 497 -14.49 4.50 -28.23
N LYS A 498 -13.98 4.86 -27.04
CA LYS A 498 -12.84 5.79 -26.88
C LYS A 498 -11.49 5.07 -26.81
N HIS A 499 -11.47 3.84 -26.28
CA HIS A 499 -10.23 3.11 -26.00
C HIS A 499 -10.21 1.72 -26.64
N PRO A 500 -9.15 1.40 -27.43
CA PRO A 500 -9.00 0.10 -28.08
C PRO A 500 -8.58 -1.02 -27.11
N PHE A 501 -8.10 -0.62 -25.91
CA PHE A 501 -7.68 -1.54 -24.85
C PHE A 501 -8.18 -1.08 -23.48
N ILE A 502 -8.71 -2.00 -22.67
CA ILE A 502 -9.10 -1.75 -21.29
C ILE A 502 -8.28 -2.64 -20.37
N PHE A 503 -7.47 -2.01 -19.51
CA PHE A 503 -6.79 -2.69 -18.44
C PHE A 503 -7.75 -2.87 -17.26
N LEU A 504 -8.15 -4.12 -17.00
CA LEU A 504 -9.02 -4.49 -15.89
C LEU A 504 -8.16 -4.59 -14.61
N ALA A 505 -8.40 -3.70 -13.67
CA ALA A 505 -7.88 -3.73 -12.32
C ALA A 505 -9.01 -3.94 -11.29
N LEU A 506 -10.15 -4.48 -11.74
CA LEU A 506 -11.28 -4.87 -10.92
C LEU A 506 -10.98 -6.16 -10.15
N HIS A 507 -11.54 -6.30 -8.95
CA HIS A 507 -11.42 -7.51 -8.13
C HIS A 507 -12.79 -7.99 -7.65
N GLY A 508 -12.98 -9.30 -7.70
CA GLY A 508 -14.24 -9.94 -7.34
C GLY A 508 -15.42 -9.61 -8.28
N GLY A 509 -16.57 -10.25 -8.08
CA GLY A 509 -17.82 -10.00 -8.78
C GLY A 509 -17.64 -9.87 -10.29
N ILE A 510 -18.24 -8.83 -10.89
CA ILE A 510 -18.23 -8.62 -12.36
C ILE A 510 -16.82 -8.49 -12.96
N GLY A 511 -15.80 -8.20 -12.15
CA GLY A 511 -14.41 -8.13 -12.61
C GLY A 511 -13.83 -9.49 -12.93
N GLU A 512 -14.20 -10.54 -12.17
CA GLU A 512 -13.59 -11.87 -12.25
C GLU A 512 -14.57 -13.00 -12.62
N ASP A 513 -15.89 -12.74 -12.60
CA ASP A 513 -16.91 -13.74 -12.95
C ASP A 513 -17.17 -13.91 -14.46
N GLY A 514 -16.40 -13.24 -15.29
CA GLY A 514 -16.52 -13.26 -16.77
C GLY A 514 -17.55 -12.27 -17.33
N THR A 515 -18.22 -11.49 -16.49
CA THR A 515 -19.28 -10.55 -16.94
C THR A 515 -18.70 -9.41 -17.75
N ILE A 516 -17.70 -8.69 -17.21
CA ILE A 516 -17.07 -7.57 -17.91
C ILE A 516 -16.31 -8.06 -19.15
N GLN A 517 -15.62 -9.19 -19.05
CA GLN A 517 -14.88 -9.79 -20.16
C GLN A 517 -15.81 -10.09 -21.34
N ARG A 518 -17.00 -10.68 -21.10
CA ARG A 518 -17.99 -10.97 -22.14
C ARG A 518 -18.49 -9.70 -22.83
N ILE A 519 -18.66 -8.60 -22.10
CA ILE A 519 -19.03 -7.31 -22.70
C ILE A 519 -17.92 -6.81 -23.61
N LEU A 520 -16.66 -6.89 -23.18
CA LEU A 520 -15.49 -6.48 -23.96
C LEU A 520 -15.35 -7.35 -25.22
N GLU A 521 -15.49 -8.66 -25.11
CA GLU A 521 -15.44 -9.61 -26.22
C GLU A 521 -16.52 -9.32 -27.27
N LYS A 522 -17.77 -9.10 -26.83
CA LYS A 522 -18.88 -8.73 -27.72
C LYS A 522 -18.59 -7.45 -28.51
N ASN A 523 -17.88 -6.51 -27.91
CA ASN A 523 -17.49 -5.23 -28.53
C ASN A 523 -16.12 -5.28 -29.21
N LYS A 524 -15.46 -6.44 -29.27
CA LYS A 524 -14.12 -6.65 -29.87
C LYS A 524 -13.04 -5.76 -29.24
N ILE A 525 -13.17 -5.41 -27.96
CA ILE A 525 -12.20 -4.62 -27.19
C ILE A 525 -11.17 -5.56 -26.55
N LYS A 526 -9.90 -5.25 -26.71
CA LYS A 526 -8.80 -5.99 -26.09
C LYS A 526 -8.69 -5.63 -24.62
N TYR A 527 -8.30 -6.61 -23.79
CA TYR A 527 -8.13 -6.43 -22.35
C TYR A 527 -7.10 -7.42 -21.79
N ASN A 528 -6.58 -7.17 -20.58
CA ASN A 528 -5.68 -8.08 -19.86
C ASN A 528 -6.44 -9.26 -19.23
N GLY A 529 -5.72 -10.32 -18.90
CA GLY A 529 -6.28 -11.49 -18.23
C GLY A 529 -6.91 -12.53 -19.17
N SER A 530 -7.66 -13.44 -18.58
CA SER A 530 -8.30 -14.56 -19.26
C SER A 530 -9.64 -14.17 -19.90
N ASP A 531 -10.13 -14.97 -20.85
CA ASP A 531 -11.43 -14.76 -21.48
C ASP A 531 -12.60 -14.95 -20.50
N SER A 532 -13.81 -14.57 -20.92
CA SER A 532 -15.00 -14.61 -20.07
C SER A 532 -15.37 -16.01 -19.58
N SER A 533 -15.11 -17.03 -20.40
CA SER A 533 -15.41 -18.42 -20.03
C SER A 533 -14.43 -18.95 -19.00
N THR A 534 -13.16 -18.66 -19.15
CA THR A 534 -12.08 -19.02 -18.23
C THR A 534 -12.20 -18.26 -16.91
N SER A 535 -12.48 -16.96 -16.94
CA SER A 535 -12.70 -16.14 -15.75
C SER A 535 -13.86 -16.68 -14.91
N LYS A 536 -15.01 -16.93 -15.56
CA LYS A 536 -16.17 -17.55 -14.90
C LYS A 536 -15.85 -18.93 -14.31
N LEU A 537 -15.12 -19.76 -15.05
CA LEU A 537 -14.72 -21.07 -14.60
C LEU A 537 -13.82 -21.00 -13.35
N CYS A 538 -12.77 -20.17 -13.38
CA CYS A 538 -11.81 -20.05 -12.28
C CYS A 538 -12.41 -19.42 -11.01
N MET A 539 -13.43 -18.57 -11.16
CA MET A 539 -14.19 -18.02 -10.03
C MET A 539 -15.03 -19.09 -9.32
N ASP A 540 -15.50 -20.08 -10.06
CA ASP A 540 -16.26 -21.23 -9.55
C ASP A 540 -15.31 -22.30 -8.99
N LYS A 541 -15.05 -22.27 -7.67
CA LYS A 541 -14.13 -23.18 -6.99
C LYS A 541 -14.53 -24.66 -7.15
N TRP A 542 -15.84 -24.94 -7.24
CA TRP A 542 -16.34 -26.31 -7.45
C TRP A 542 -15.99 -26.82 -8.86
N LEU A 543 -16.40 -26.09 -9.91
CA LEU A 543 -16.12 -26.49 -11.29
C LEU A 543 -14.61 -26.56 -11.59
N THR A 544 -13.83 -25.63 -11.04
CA THR A 544 -12.37 -25.65 -11.16
C THR A 544 -11.79 -26.94 -10.58
N ASN A 545 -12.19 -27.32 -9.37
CA ASN A 545 -11.74 -28.55 -8.72
C ASN A 545 -12.14 -29.80 -9.51
N GLU A 546 -13.39 -29.87 -10.01
CA GLU A 546 -13.88 -30.99 -10.82
C GLU A 546 -13.06 -31.16 -12.11
N ILE A 547 -12.82 -30.07 -12.87
CA ILE A 547 -12.05 -30.13 -14.12
C ILE A 547 -10.60 -30.56 -13.87
N ILE A 548 -9.96 -30.05 -12.82
CA ILE A 548 -8.59 -30.42 -12.46
C ILE A 548 -8.53 -31.89 -12.04
N SER A 549 -9.48 -32.33 -11.23
CA SER A 549 -9.55 -33.74 -10.77
C SER A 549 -9.72 -34.71 -11.92
N GLN A 550 -10.66 -34.42 -12.84
CA GLN A 550 -10.92 -35.24 -14.03
C GLN A 550 -9.77 -35.22 -15.05
N ALA A 551 -8.96 -34.17 -15.06
CA ALA A 551 -7.87 -34.04 -16.02
C ALA A 551 -6.71 -35.00 -15.79
N ASN A 552 -6.62 -35.66 -14.63
CA ASN A 552 -5.57 -36.61 -14.25
C ASN A 552 -4.13 -36.12 -14.54
N LEU A 553 -3.87 -34.84 -14.29
CA LEU A 553 -2.56 -34.23 -14.54
C LEU A 553 -1.50 -34.82 -13.59
N SER A 554 -0.34 -35.20 -14.15
CA SER A 554 0.73 -35.81 -13.35
C SER A 554 1.20 -34.91 -12.22
N GLY A 555 1.05 -35.37 -10.96
CA GLY A 555 1.49 -34.66 -9.77
C GLY A 555 0.57 -33.51 -9.34
N VAL A 556 -0.60 -33.39 -9.93
CA VAL A 556 -1.63 -32.40 -9.59
C VAL A 556 -2.86 -33.10 -9.00
N LYS A 557 -3.37 -32.55 -7.91
CA LYS A 557 -4.59 -33.01 -7.24
C LYS A 557 -5.44 -31.82 -6.78
N THR A 558 -6.69 -32.07 -6.43
CA THR A 558 -7.54 -31.19 -5.65
C THR A 558 -7.80 -31.81 -4.27
N ALA A 559 -8.16 -30.98 -3.29
CA ALA A 559 -8.60 -31.52 -2.00
C ALA A 559 -9.92 -32.30 -2.19
N PRO A 560 -10.16 -33.41 -1.49
CA PRO A 560 -11.47 -34.02 -1.43
C PRO A 560 -12.54 -32.98 -1.02
N HIS A 561 -13.63 -32.92 -1.74
CA HIS A 561 -14.62 -31.86 -1.54
C HIS A 561 -16.05 -32.33 -1.78
N VAL A 562 -17.02 -31.68 -1.12
CA VAL A 562 -18.47 -31.94 -1.21
C VAL A 562 -19.18 -30.62 -1.36
N LEU A 563 -20.18 -30.57 -2.24
CA LEU A 563 -21.03 -29.39 -2.46
C LEU A 563 -22.34 -29.56 -1.69
N LEU A 564 -22.76 -28.52 -0.99
CA LEU A 564 -24.06 -28.44 -0.36
C LEU A 564 -24.79 -27.16 -0.78
N LYS A 565 -26.05 -27.31 -1.20
CA LYS A 565 -26.90 -26.16 -1.48
C LYS A 565 -27.47 -25.59 -0.18
N VAL A 566 -27.50 -24.26 -0.08
CA VAL A 566 -28.02 -23.58 1.13
C VAL A 566 -29.52 -23.89 1.36
N GLU A 567 -30.29 -24.10 0.29
CA GLU A 567 -31.69 -24.51 0.42
C GLU A 567 -31.91 -25.86 1.12
N ASP A 568 -30.94 -26.79 1.02
CA ASP A 568 -31.00 -28.08 1.70
C ASP A 568 -30.74 -28.00 3.22
N PHE A 569 -30.26 -26.85 3.71
CA PHE A 569 -30.01 -26.63 5.15
C PHE A 569 -31.28 -26.66 6.00
N SER A 570 -32.47 -26.48 5.43
CA SER A 570 -33.74 -26.65 6.15
C SER A 570 -33.92 -28.07 6.68
N LYS A 571 -33.38 -29.06 5.97
CA LYS A 571 -33.41 -30.49 6.35
C LYS A 571 -32.41 -30.80 7.50
N LEU A 572 -31.44 -29.91 7.74
CA LEU A 572 -30.37 -30.05 8.76
C LEU A 572 -30.74 -29.39 10.10
N SER A 573 -31.96 -28.91 10.27
CA SER A 573 -32.37 -28.18 11.49
C SER A 573 -32.50 -29.07 12.74
N MET A 574 -32.62 -30.39 12.58
CA MET A 574 -32.75 -31.36 13.68
C MET A 574 -31.38 -31.84 14.16
N SER A 575 -31.18 -31.94 15.48
CA SER A 575 -29.91 -32.31 16.11
C SER A 575 -29.34 -33.66 15.64
N LYS A 576 -30.20 -34.64 15.37
CA LYS A 576 -29.79 -35.97 14.87
C LYS A 576 -29.28 -35.88 13.44
N THR A 577 -29.94 -35.11 12.59
CA THR A 577 -29.57 -34.89 11.18
C THR A 577 -28.23 -34.14 11.07
N GLN A 578 -27.93 -33.22 12.00
CA GLN A 578 -26.64 -32.52 12.04
C GLN A 578 -25.47 -33.47 12.39
N GLU A 579 -25.67 -34.40 13.30
CA GLU A 579 -24.65 -35.41 13.64
C GLU A 579 -24.39 -36.33 12.45
N ASP A 580 -25.46 -36.89 11.87
CA ASP A 580 -25.33 -37.79 10.72
C ASP A 580 -24.63 -37.09 9.52
N TYR A 581 -24.97 -35.83 9.27
CA TYR A 581 -24.34 -35.06 8.20
C TYR A 581 -22.87 -34.75 8.52
N TRP A 582 -22.54 -34.39 9.77
CA TRP A 582 -21.16 -34.18 10.18
C TRP A 582 -20.33 -35.45 10.00
N GLN A 583 -20.84 -36.60 10.42
CA GLN A 583 -20.14 -37.90 10.25
C GLN A 583 -19.99 -38.25 8.76
N MET A 584 -20.98 -37.99 7.94
CA MET A 584 -20.91 -38.18 6.48
C MET A 584 -19.80 -37.30 5.89
N LEU A 585 -19.72 -36.01 6.26
CA LEU A 585 -18.64 -35.12 5.81
C LEU A 585 -17.26 -35.68 6.21
N LEU A 586 -17.09 -36.10 7.45
CA LEU A 586 -15.80 -36.66 7.91
C LEU A 586 -15.46 -37.96 7.16
N GLY A 587 -16.43 -38.82 6.93
CA GLY A 587 -16.25 -40.07 6.20
C GLY A 587 -15.87 -39.84 4.73
N THR A 588 -16.53 -38.90 4.06
CA THR A 588 -16.28 -38.58 2.64
C THR A 588 -14.98 -37.81 2.43
N LEU A 589 -14.71 -36.84 3.30
CA LEU A 589 -13.55 -35.93 3.17
C LEU A 589 -12.27 -36.49 3.79
N GLY A 590 -12.35 -37.50 4.64
CA GLY A 590 -11.20 -38.17 5.22
C GLY A 590 -10.40 -37.28 6.17
N GLY A 591 -10.93 -36.92 7.34
CA GLY A 591 -10.22 -36.05 8.30
C GLY A 591 -10.97 -35.85 9.60
N LYS A 592 -10.36 -35.09 10.51
CA LYS A 592 -10.98 -34.72 11.81
C LYS A 592 -11.64 -33.36 11.79
N THR A 593 -11.35 -32.54 10.80
CA THR A 593 -11.86 -31.18 10.63
C THR A 593 -12.07 -30.87 9.15
N VAL A 594 -12.95 -29.93 8.86
CA VAL A 594 -13.41 -29.60 7.51
C VAL A 594 -13.25 -28.11 7.29
N ILE A 595 -12.92 -27.69 6.07
CA ILE A 595 -13.02 -26.29 5.63
C ILE A 595 -14.37 -26.09 4.98
N ALA A 596 -15.13 -25.11 5.46
CA ALA A 596 -16.33 -24.61 4.78
C ALA A 596 -15.98 -23.31 4.06
N LYS A 597 -16.39 -23.17 2.81
CA LYS A 597 -16.18 -21.94 2.00
C LYS A 597 -17.31 -21.74 0.97
N PRO A 598 -17.70 -20.49 0.64
CA PRO A 598 -18.61 -20.22 -0.45
C PRO A 598 -18.03 -20.69 -1.80
N ARG A 599 -18.90 -21.08 -2.72
CA ARG A 599 -18.52 -21.56 -4.07
C ARG A 599 -17.85 -20.47 -4.91
N GLY A 600 -18.33 -19.23 -4.82
CA GLY A 600 -17.97 -18.15 -5.75
C GLY A 600 -17.47 -16.85 -5.13
N ASP A 601 -16.96 -16.84 -3.89
CA ASP A 601 -16.45 -15.61 -3.26
C ASP A 601 -14.91 -15.54 -3.21
N GLY A 602 -14.40 -14.30 -3.17
CA GLY A 602 -12.97 -13.97 -3.05
C GLY A 602 -12.51 -13.62 -1.63
N CYS A 603 -11.25 -13.21 -1.47
CA CYS A 603 -10.62 -12.68 -0.24
C CYS A 603 -10.80 -13.52 1.03
N SER A 604 -10.96 -14.83 0.92
CA SER A 604 -11.23 -15.73 2.06
C SER A 604 -12.51 -15.38 2.85
N ALA A 605 -13.46 -14.62 2.27
CA ALA A 605 -14.75 -14.37 2.89
C ALA A 605 -15.50 -15.69 3.12
N GLY A 606 -15.97 -15.91 4.34
CA GLY A 606 -16.68 -17.12 4.73
C GLY A 606 -15.86 -18.42 4.74
N VAL A 607 -14.52 -18.34 4.65
CA VAL A 607 -13.65 -19.52 4.80
C VAL A 607 -13.46 -19.83 6.28
N VAL A 608 -14.02 -20.93 6.74
CA VAL A 608 -14.01 -21.30 8.16
C VAL A 608 -13.58 -22.76 8.33
N ARG A 609 -12.67 -23.01 9.26
CA ARG A 609 -12.35 -24.37 9.69
C ARG A 609 -13.35 -24.81 10.76
N LEU A 610 -14.06 -25.89 10.51
CA LEU A 610 -15.04 -26.49 11.38
C LEU A 610 -14.43 -27.70 12.11
N PHE A 611 -14.58 -27.75 13.42
CA PHE A 611 -14.00 -28.79 14.26
C PHE A 611 -15.04 -29.82 14.74
N ASN A 612 -16.32 -29.46 14.71
CA ASN A 612 -17.40 -30.26 15.23
C ASN A 612 -18.76 -29.85 14.63
N LYS A 613 -19.81 -30.62 14.94
CA LYS A 613 -21.18 -30.34 14.48
C LYS A 613 -21.74 -28.98 14.93
N LYS A 614 -21.29 -28.45 16.08
CA LYS A 614 -21.72 -27.14 16.58
C LYS A 614 -21.19 -26.03 15.70
N ASP A 615 -19.93 -26.14 15.27
CA ASP A 615 -19.34 -25.19 14.30
C ASP A 615 -20.10 -25.23 12.97
N LEU A 616 -20.44 -26.42 12.48
CA LEU A 616 -21.24 -26.59 11.27
C LEU A 616 -22.60 -25.89 11.40
N ALA A 617 -23.33 -26.14 12.47
CA ALA A 617 -24.63 -25.51 12.73
C ALA A 617 -24.51 -23.99 12.81
N THR A 618 -23.47 -23.48 13.49
CA THR A 618 -23.17 -22.05 13.61
C THR A 618 -22.86 -21.44 12.24
N TYR A 619 -22.05 -22.11 11.43
CA TYR A 619 -21.70 -21.64 10.09
C TYR A 619 -22.94 -21.52 9.20
N ILE A 620 -23.78 -22.56 9.17
CA ILE A 620 -25.05 -22.58 8.44
C ILE A 620 -25.96 -21.44 8.89
N TRP A 621 -26.04 -21.21 10.22
CA TRP A 621 -26.84 -20.12 10.78
C TRP A 621 -26.34 -18.75 10.34
N PHE A 622 -25.01 -18.51 10.31
CA PHE A 622 -24.41 -17.26 9.83
C PHE A 622 -24.75 -17.00 8.38
N ILE A 623 -24.62 -18.00 7.50
CA ILE A 623 -24.93 -17.89 6.08
C ILE A 623 -26.43 -17.58 5.86
N LYS A 624 -27.33 -18.33 6.51
CA LYS A 624 -28.78 -18.13 6.37
C LYS A 624 -29.25 -16.74 6.82
N ASN A 625 -28.66 -16.23 7.89
CA ASN A 625 -29.02 -14.93 8.46
C ASN A 625 -28.18 -13.78 7.90
N LYS A 626 -27.35 -14.03 6.87
CA LYS A 626 -26.55 -13.04 6.17
C LYS A 626 -25.69 -12.16 7.12
N TYR A 627 -25.11 -12.76 8.18
CA TYR A 627 -24.18 -12.05 9.04
C TYR A 627 -22.90 -11.74 8.28
N SER A 628 -22.44 -10.48 8.34
CA SER A 628 -21.25 -10.02 7.65
C SER A 628 -19.94 -10.32 8.39
N VAL A 629 -20.01 -10.64 9.71
CA VAL A 629 -18.80 -10.79 10.54
C VAL A 629 -19.02 -11.82 11.64
N ALA A 630 -18.11 -12.78 11.76
CA ALA A 630 -17.99 -13.68 12.92
C ALA A 630 -16.88 -13.15 13.87
N LYS A 631 -17.29 -12.79 15.11
CA LYS A 631 -16.38 -12.30 16.14
C LYS A 631 -15.46 -13.42 16.66
N PRO A 632 -14.28 -13.10 17.23
CA PRO A 632 -13.43 -14.09 17.89
C PRO A 632 -14.22 -14.94 18.88
N GLY A 633 -13.96 -16.27 18.88
CA GLY A 633 -14.68 -17.22 19.73
C GLY A 633 -16.04 -17.67 19.20
N THR A 634 -16.49 -17.24 18.03
CA THR A 634 -17.72 -17.73 17.38
C THR A 634 -17.59 -19.20 17.00
N PHE A 635 -16.46 -19.61 16.48
CA PHE A 635 -16.13 -20.99 16.12
C PHE A 635 -15.03 -21.54 17.03
N THR A 636 -14.94 -22.85 17.12
CA THR A 636 -13.92 -23.56 17.91
C THR A 636 -12.51 -23.14 17.43
N ASN A 637 -11.62 -22.76 18.36
CA ASN A 637 -10.24 -22.34 18.11
C ASN A 637 -10.10 -21.10 17.19
N GLN A 638 -11.13 -20.26 17.08
CA GLN A 638 -11.09 -19.01 16.34
C GLN A 638 -10.63 -17.85 17.24
N ASN A 639 -9.47 -17.28 16.93
CA ASN A 639 -8.89 -16.13 17.66
C ASN A 639 -9.10 -14.80 16.94
N ASN A 640 -9.32 -14.82 15.62
CA ASN A 640 -9.44 -13.64 14.79
C ASN A 640 -10.87 -13.42 14.29
N LEU A 641 -11.18 -12.18 13.91
CA LEU A 641 -12.42 -11.85 13.23
C LEU A 641 -12.43 -12.50 11.84
N ILE A 642 -13.56 -13.13 11.47
CA ILE A 642 -13.76 -13.68 10.12
C ILE A 642 -14.81 -12.85 9.41
N GLN A 643 -14.45 -12.33 8.25
CA GLN A 643 -15.40 -11.71 7.33
C GLN A 643 -16.26 -12.79 6.68
N MET A 644 -17.58 -12.61 6.70
CA MET A 644 -18.52 -13.49 6.04
C MET A 644 -18.97 -12.87 4.70
N PRO A 645 -19.54 -13.64 3.76
CA PRO A 645 -20.01 -13.13 2.48
C PRO A 645 -21.04 -12.00 2.62
N GLU A 646 -20.90 -10.94 1.84
CA GLU A 646 -21.88 -9.84 1.81
C GLU A 646 -23.10 -10.13 0.91
N GLY A 647 -22.97 -11.09 -0.01
CA GLY A 647 -24.02 -11.48 -0.97
C GLY A 647 -24.82 -12.70 -0.56
N GLU A 648 -25.73 -13.10 -1.44
CA GLU A 648 -26.48 -14.35 -1.30
C GLU A 648 -25.62 -15.54 -1.67
N VAL A 649 -25.41 -16.45 -0.72
CA VAL A 649 -24.65 -17.68 -0.92
C VAL A 649 -25.64 -18.81 -1.23
N MET A 650 -25.59 -19.33 -2.45
CA MET A 650 -26.44 -20.44 -2.89
C MET A 650 -25.82 -21.80 -2.56
N ASP A 651 -24.50 -21.90 -2.67
CA ASP A 651 -23.76 -23.15 -2.54
C ASP A 651 -22.56 -22.98 -1.62
N ILE A 652 -22.30 -24.00 -0.79
CA ILE A 652 -21.12 -24.09 0.08
C ILE A 652 -20.33 -25.35 -0.30
N ILE A 653 -19.00 -25.16 -0.38
CA ILE A 653 -18.06 -26.25 -0.56
C ILE A 653 -17.49 -26.61 0.81
N PHE A 654 -17.53 -27.90 1.14
CA PHE A 654 -16.80 -28.48 2.25
C PHE A 654 -15.59 -29.24 1.72
N GLU A 655 -14.42 -28.97 2.25
CA GLU A 655 -13.17 -29.60 1.81
C GLU A 655 -12.39 -30.21 2.97
N SER A 656 -11.61 -31.24 2.66
CA SER A 656 -10.61 -31.75 3.60
C SER A 656 -9.67 -30.64 4.05
N PHE A 657 -9.46 -30.51 5.35
CA PHE A 657 -8.40 -29.66 5.87
C PHE A 657 -7.03 -30.27 5.60
N ILE A 658 -6.21 -29.59 4.82
CA ILE A 658 -4.81 -29.99 4.57
C ILE A 658 -3.94 -29.39 5.65
N GLU A 659 -3.40 -30.21 6.53
CA GLU A 659 -2.42 -29.74 7.51
C GLU A 659 -1.12 -29.36 6.82
N THR A 660 -0.54 -28.22 7.18
CA THR A 660 0.73 -27.73 6.61
C THR A 660 1.85 -27.75 7.63
N ASP A 661 3.06 -27.88 7.16
CA ASP A 661 4.27 -27.64 7.94
C ASP A 661 4.32 -26.17 8.39
N LYS A 662 4.95 -25.91 9.53
CA LYS A 662 5.15 -24.55 10.02
C LYS A 662 6.53 -24.05 9.66
N LEU A 663 6.59 -22.82 9.17
CA LEU A 663 7.83 -22.09 8.98
C LEU A 663 7.90 -20.98 10.02
N LYS A 664 9.04 -20.84 10.68
CA LYS A 664 9.33 -19.75 11.62
C LYS A 664 10.62 -19.06 11.21
N ILE A 665 10.68 -17.76 11.44
CA ILE A 665 11.87 -16.97 11.21
C ILE A 665 12.52 -16.65 12.53
N HIS A 666 13.82 -16.99 12.66
CA HIS A 666 14.66 -16.61 13.77
C HIS A 666 15.90 -15.88 13.22
N GLY A 667 15.86 -14.56 13.30
CA GLY A 667 16.87 -13.70 12.67
C GLY A 667 16.89 -13.88 11.15
N ASP A 668 18.00 -14.38 10.61
CA ASP A 668 18.20 -14.65 9.18
C ASP A 668 17.97 -16.12 8.76
N LYS A 669 17.50 -16.95 9.70
CA LYS A 669 17.29 -18.39 9.47
C LYS A 669 15.81 -18.73 9.42
N ILE A 670 15.47 -19.65 8.52
CA ILE A 670 14.15 -20.27 8.44
C ILE A 670 14.22 -21.61 9.15
N VAL A 671 13.38 -21.76 10.17
CA VAL A 671 13.17 -23.04 10.86
C VAL A 671 11.95 -23.72 10.25
N HIS A 672 12.14 -24.87 9.64
CA HIS A 672 11.10 -25.71 9.07
C HIS A 672 10.66 -26.78 10.07
N ILE A 673 9.46 -26.64 10.62
CA ILE A 673 8.84 -27.57 11.55
C ILE A 673 7.90 -28.47 10.76
N ARG A 674 8.35 -29.68 10.48
CA ARG A 674 7.58 -30.67 9.71
C ARG A 674 6.41 -31.21 10.52
N LYS A 675 5.24 -31.27 9.88
CA LYS A 675 4.01 -31.86 10.40
C LYS A 675 3.42 -32.87 9.42
N SER A 676 3.07 -32.41 8.22
CA SER A 676 2.43 -33.22 7.18
C SER A 676 3.27 -33.38 5.93
N GLY A 677 4.30 -32.56 5.77
CA GLY A 677 5.14 -32.47 4.59
C GLY A 677 4.53 -31.61 3.46
N PHE A 678 3.45 -30.88 3.73
CA PHE A 678 2.87 -29.89 2.81
C PHE A 678 3.22 -28.47 3.22
N LEU A 679 3.46 -27.60 2.23
CA LEU A 679 3.62 -26.16 2.39
C LEU A 679 2.62 -25.45 1.50
N GLU A 680 2.00 -24.39 2.02
CA GLU A 680 1.20 -23.47 1.21
C GLU A 680 2.13 -22.57 0.39
N MET A 681 1.88 -22.49 -0.91
CA MET A 681 2.64 -21.68 -1.85
C MET A 681 1.71 -20.94 -2.79
N THR A 682 2.18 -19.80 -3.24
CA THR A 682 1.55 -19.00 -4.29
C THR A 682 2.44 -18.95 -5.51
N VAL A 683 1.87 -19.13 -6.71
CA VAL A 683 2.61 -19.10 -7.98
C VAL A 683 1.88 -18.21 -8.98
N GLY A 684 2.53 -17.14 -9.42
CA GLY A 684 2.08 -16.33 -10.53
C GLY A 684 2.36 -17.04 -11.87
N VAL A 685 1.49 -16.80 -12.84
CA VAL A 685 1.72 -17.19 -14.23
C VAL A 685 1.60 -15.95 -15.11
N VAL A 686 2.39 -15.93 -16.19
CA VAL A 686 2.33 -14.86 -17.19
C VAL A 686 2.43 -15.47 -18.58
N GLU A 687 1.70 -14.93 -19.53
CA GLU A 687 1.79 -15.31 -20.92
C GLU A 687 3.07 -14.74 -21.54
N GLU A 688 3.88 -15.56 -22.21
CA GLU A 688 5.04 -15.13 -23.00
C GLU A 688 4.75 -15.40 -24.48
N LYS A 689 5.11 -14.46 -25.35
CA LYS A 689 4.99 -14.63 -26.81
C LYS A 689 5.96 -15.71 -27.30
N ASN A 690 5.48 -16.64 -28.12
CA ASN A 690 6.34 -17.53 -28.86
C ASN A 690 6.83 -16.85 -30.15
N SER A 691 8.14 -16.80 -30.33
CA SER A 691 8.79 -16.16 -31.48
C SER A 691 8.49 -16.81 -32.84
N GLY A 692 7.64 -17.86 -32.92
CA GLY A 692 7.44 -18.63 -34.15
C GLY A 692 6.02 -18.96 -34.58
N ASN A 693 5.02 -19.10 -33.69
CA ASN A 693 3.73 -19.69 -34.09
C ASN A 693 2.47 -18.94 -33.55
N GLY A 694 2.57 -17.67 -33.15
CA GLY A 694 1.40 -16.82 -32.84
C GLY A 694 0.60 -17.16 -31.57
N LYS A 695 0.77 -18.30 -30.92
CA LYS A 695 0.13 -18.64 -29.64
C LYS A 695 1.13 -18.42 -28.50
N GLY A 696 0.80 -17.53 -27.59
CA GLY A 696 1.56 -17.31 -26.36
C GLY A 696 1.59 -18.59 -25.50
N ARG A 697 2.72 -18.85 -24.83
CA ARG A 697 2.87 -19.89 -23.83
C ARG A 697 2.70 -19.33 -22.45
N ILE A 698 1.98 -20.03 -21.58
CA ILE A 698 1.92 -19.68 -20.16
C ILE A 698 3.20 -20.17 -19.47
N LYS A 699 3.86 -19.28 -18.76
CA LYS A 699 5.05 -19.53 -17.95
C LYS A 699 4.77 -19.28 -16.49
N ALA A 700 5.11 -20.23 -15.64
CA ALA A 700 5.07 -20.08 -14.20
C ALA A 700 6.26 -19.25 -13.71
N LEU A 701 5.97 -18.22 -12.91
CA LEU A 701 6.97 -17.42 -12.19
C LEU A 701 7.56 -18.21 -11.02
N SER A 702 8.55 -17.64 -10.35
CA SER A 702 9.16 -18.25 -9.17
C SER A 702 8.15 -18.39 -8.03
N PRO A 703 7.91 -19.61 -7.49
CA PRO A 703 6.97 -19.82 -6.39
C PRO A 703 7.34 -19.02 -5.14
N SER A 704 6.34 -18.58 -4.37
CA SER A 704 6.52 -17.88 -3.11
C SER A 704 5.89 -18.64 -1.95
N ILE A 705 6.53 -18.57 -0.78
CA ILE A 705 5.96 -18.94 0.50
C ILE A 705 5.84 -17.66 1.33
N THR A 706 4.71 -17.42 1.95
CA THR A 706 4.55 -16.34 2.93
C THR A 706 4.59 -16.93 4.33
N VAL A 707 5.50 -16.42 5.16
CA VAL A 707 5.59 -16.77 6.58
C VAL A 707 4.89 -15.68 7.36
N ALA A 708 3.69 -15.98 7.88
CA ALA A 708 2.96 -15.08 8.75
C ALA A 708 3.53 -15.09 10.16
N GLU A 709 3.38 -14.00 10.91
CA GLU A 709 3.68 -14.00 12.36
C GLU A 709 2.68 -14.87 13.11
N ASP A 710 1.39 -14.84 12.71
CA ASP A 710 0.31 -15.66 13.25
C ASP A 710 -0.08 -16.82 12.31
N THR A 711 -1.04 -17.63 12.76
CA THR A 711 -1.48 -18.87 12.06
C THR A 711 -2.24 -18.62 10.77
N ILE A 712 -2.74 -17.41 10.49
CA ILE A 712 -3.50 -17.04 9.28
C ILE A 712 -3.07 -15.63 8.86
N LEU A 713 -2.77 -15.45 7.57
CA LEU A 713 -2.49 -14.14 6.97
C LEU A 713 -3.73 -13.24 7.04
N SER A 714 -3.58 -12.09 7.70
CA SER A 714 -4.62 -11.05 7.69
C SER A 714 -4.74 -10.41 6.29
N VAL A 715 -5.84 -9.70 6.04
CA VAL A 715 -6.02 -8.92 4.80
C VAL A 715 -4.91 -7.86 4.68
N GLU A 716 -4.48 -7.29 5.80
CA GLU A 716 -3.38 -6.33 5.89
C GLU A 716 -2.05 -6.95 5.45
N GLU A 717 -1.75 -8.17 5.90
CA GLU A 717 -0.54 -8.91 5.50
C GLU A 717 -0.56 -9.31 4.03
N LYS A 718 -1.75 -9.53 3.46
CA LYS A 718 -1.89 -9.88 2.04
C LYS A 718 -1.69 -8.69 1.10
N PHE A 719 -2.16 -7.49 1.45
CA PHE A 719 -2.28 -6.38 0.51
C PHE A 719 -1.52 -5.11 0.86
N GLN A 720 -1.12 -4.89 2.12
CA GLN A 720 -0.52 -3.62 2.57
C GLN A 720 0.84 -3.75 3.26
N GLY A 721 1.47 -4.90 3.19
CA GLY A 721 2.79 -5.07 3.79
C GLY A 721 2.74 -5.24 5.30
N GLY A 722 1.89 -6.15 5.81
CA GLY A 722 1.94 -6.63 7.19
C GLY A 722 3.28 -7.22 7.59
N THR A 723 3.34 -7.93 8.69
CA THR A 723 4.58 -8.46 9.29
C THR A 723 5.15 -9.71 8.60
N GLY A 724 4.42 -10.26 7.60
CA GLY A 724 4.81 -11.48 6.90
C GLY A 724 6.08 -11.34 6.04
N VAL A 725 6.90 -12.40 6.02
CA VAL A 725 8.07 -12.52 5.16
C VAL A 725 7.75 -13.33 3.91
N ASN A 726 7.97 -12.75 2.72
CA ASN A 726 7.80 -13.43 1.44
C ASN A 726 9.11 -14.05 0.97
N ILE A 727 9.15 -15.38 0.91
CA ILE A 727 10.32 -16.14 0.48
C ILE A 727 10.14 -16.55 -0.98
N THR A 728 10.86 -15.92 -1.89
CA THR A 728 10.75 -16.13 -3.34
C THR A 728 12.14 -16.20 -3.99
N PRO A 729 12.55 -17.31 -4.62
CA PRO A 729 11.96 -18.63 -4.46
C PRO A 729 12.26 -19.24 -3.07
N PRO A 730 11.54 -20.28 -2.66
CA PRO A 730 11.84 -21.03 -1.43
C PRO A 730 13.24 -21.63 -1.46
N PRO A 731 14.00 -21.60 -0.34
CA PRO A 731 15.37 -22.11 -0.29
C PRO A 731 15.45 -23.63 -0.48
N ALA A 732 16.58 -24.11 -1.04
CA ALA A 732 16.79 -25.52 -1.38
C ALA A 732 16.75 -26.48 -0.17
N HIS A 733 17.03 -26.00 1.05
CA HIS A 733 16.91 -26.81 2.27
C HIS A 733 15.46 -27.05 2.72
N ILE A 734 14.50 -26.25 2.22
CA ILE A 734 13.07 -26.44 2.43
C ILE A 734 12.52 -27.33 1.31
N ILE A 735 12.70 -26.96 0.06
CA ILE A 735 12.27 -27.73 -1.10
C ILE A 735 13.36 -27.71 -2.18
N SER A 736 13.68 -28.87 -2.75
CA SER A 736 14.73 -28.97 -3.76
C SER A 736 14.38 -28.20 -5.04
N ARG A 737 15.42 -27.71 -5.76
CA ARG A 737 15.23 -27.04 -7.07
C ARG A 737 14.51 -27.93 -8.07
N LYS A 738 14.77 -29.27 -8.05
CA LYS A 738 14.09 -30.25 -8.89
C LYS A 738 12.57 -30.22 -8.62
N ASN A 739 12.17 -30.22 -7.34
CA ASN A 739 10.76 -30.20 -6.96
C ASN A 739 10.10 -28.85 -7.24
N LEU A 740 10.80 -27.71 -7.05
CA LEU A 740 10.30 -26.41 -7.46
C LEU A 740 10.06 -26.32 -8.98
N ASN A 741 10.95 -26.87 -9.80
CA ASN A 741 10.76 -26.93 -11.25
C ASN A 741 9.57 -27.83 -11.61
N LYS A 742 9.34 -28.92 -10.86
CA LYS A 742 8.15 -29.77 -11.03
C LYS A 742 6.88 -28.99 -10.69
N VAL A 743 6.87 -28.21 -9.58
CA VAL A 743 5.78 -27.32 -9.21
C VAL A 743 5.48 -26.35 -10.36
N LYS A 744 6.48 -25.64 -10.90
CA LYS A 744 6.29 -24.71 -12.02
C LYS A 744 5.63 -25.39 -13.23
N LYS A 745 6.14 -26.58 -13.63
CA LYS A 745 5.56 -27.37 -14.74
C LYS A 745 4.12 -27.80 -14.45
N SER A 746 3.82 -28.24 -13.22
CA SER A 746 2.46 -28.61 -12.83
C SER A 746 1.50 -27.40 -12.90
N ILE A 747 1.95 -26.23 -12.49
CA ILE A 747 1.19 -24.98 -12.60
C ILE A 747 0.95 -24.58 -14.06
N GLU A 748 1.95 -24.73 -14.94
CA GLU A 748 1.80 -24.49 -16.38
C GLU A 748 0.74 -25.44 -16.99
N LEU A 749 0.76 -26.73 -16.62
CA LEU A 749 -0.26 -27.71 -17.06
C LEU A 749 -1.67 -27.36 -16.58
N VAL A 750 -1.81 -26.93 -15.32
CA VAL A 750 -3.10 -26.45 -14.76
C VAL A 750 -3.60 -25.24 -15.54
N ALA A 751 -2.72 -24.26 -15.76
CA ALA A 751 -3.06 -23.04 -16.47
C ALA A 751 -3.46 -23.32 -17.95
N GLU A 752 -2.77 -24.22 -18.63
CA GLU A 752 -3.10 -24.66 -19.99
C GLU A 752 -4.45 -25.39 -20.03
N LYS A 753 -4.68 -26.33 -19.08
CA LYS A 753 -5.95 -27.07 -18.98
C LYS A 753 -7.16 -26.17 -18.79
N LEU A 754 -7.02 -25.15 -17.97
CA LEU A 754 -8.08 -24.17 -17.70
C LEU A 754 -8.10 -23.02 -18.72
N ARG A 755 -7.23 -23.03 -19.72
CA ARG A 755 -7.10 -22.00 -20.76
C ARG A 755 -6.79 -20.60 -20.23
N ILE A 756 -6.07 -20.51 -19.14
CA ILE A 756 -5.62 -19.23 -18.56
C ILE A 756 -4.79 -18.46 -19.59
N ARG A 757 -5.02 -17.15 -19.71
CA ARG A 757 -4.31 -16.23 -20.60
C ARG A 757 -3.93 -14.93 -19.87
N GLY A 758 -2.94 -14.22 -20.42
CA GLY A 758 -2.43 -12.97 -19.86
C GLY A 758 -1.61 -13.22 -18.60
N TYR A 759 -2.24 -13.16 -17.45
CA TYR A 759 -1.59 -13.44 -16.17
C TYR A 759 -2.62 -13.95 -15.15
N ALA A 760 -2.17 -14.69 -14.14
CA ALA A 760 -3.00 -15.17 -13.04
C ALA A 760 -2.15 -15.52 -11.83
N ARG A 761 -2.78 -15.78 -10.70
CA ARG A 761 -2.16 -16.32 -9.49
C ARG A 761 -2.86 -17.61 -9.09
N ILE A 762 -2.06 -18.64 -8.83
CA ILE A 762 -2.54 -19.96 -8.45
C ILE A 762 -2.00 -20.27 -7.06
N ASP A 763 -2.90 -20.48 -6.11
CA ASP A 763 -2.58 -20.81 -4.72
C ASP A 763 -2.68 -22.33 -4.54
N ILE A 764 -1.66 -22.95 -3.90
CA ILE A 764 -1.48 -24.39 -3.86
C ILE A 764 -0.94 -24.87 -2.50
N PHE A 765 -1.23 -26.11 -2.14
CA PHE A 765 -0.39 -26.87 -1.23
C PHE A 765 0.60 -27.72 -2.00
N THR A 766 1.88 -27.66 -1.62
CA THR A 766 2.96 -28.41 -2.26
C THR A 766 3.52 -29.44 -1.32
N GLN A 767 3.59 -30.71 -1.76
CA GLN A 767 4.28 -31.76 -1.03
C GLN A 767 5.80 -31.61 -1.21
N VAL A 768 6.48 -31.24 -0.15
CA VAL A 768 7.91 -30.86 -0.16
C VAL A 768 8.82 -31.93 -0.77
N LYS A 769 8.57 -33.23 -0.44
CA LYS A 769 9.41 -34.36 -0.89
C LYS A 769 9.27 -34.71 -2.36
N THR A 770 8.09 -34.47 -2.95
CA THR A 770 7.76 -34.95 -4.30
C THR A 770 7.57 -33.83 -5.33
N GLY A 771 7.27 -32.62 -4.85
CA GLY A 771 6.84 -31.49 -5.69
C GLY A 771 5.44 -31.67 -6.28
N ASN A 772 4.64 -32.62 -5.77
CA ASN A 772 3.24 -32.73 -6.14
C ASN A 772 2.44 -31.59 -5.51
N ILE A 773 1.38 -31.17 -6.18
CA ILE A 773 0.56 -30.02 -5.76
C ILE A 773 -0.90 -30.40 -5.53
N ILE A 774 -1.56 -29.69 -4.62
CA ILE A 774 -3.01 -29.64 -4.44
C ILE A 774 -3.41 -28.20 -4.72
N VAL A 775 -4.28 -27.99 -5.73
CA VAL A 775 -4.76 -26.66 -6.09
C VAL A 775 -5.79 -26.19 -5.07
N ILE A 776 -5.66 -24.94 -4.59
CA ILE A 776 -6.55 -24.30 -3.62
C ILE A 776 -7.55 -23.40 -4.33
N GLU A 777 -7.02 -22.41 -5.07
CA GLU A 777 -7.81 -21.43 -5.82
C GLU A 777 -7.00 -20.79 -6.95
N ILE A 778 -7.69 -20.17 -7.90
CA ILE A 778 -7.09 -19.50 -9.06
C ILE A 778 -7.70 -18.12 -9.21
N ASN A 779 -6.85 -17.11 -9.15
CA ASN A 779 -7.23 -15.72 -9.31
C ASN A 779 -6.81 -15.25 -10.71
N THR A 780 -7.77 -14.99 -11.60
CA THR A 780 -7.50 -14.60 -13.00
C THR A 780 -7.17 -13.13 -13.18
N LEU A 781 -7.45 -12.29 -12.19
CA LEU A 781 -7.04 -10.89 -12.10
C LEU A 781 -6.44 -10.63 -10.69
N PRO A 782 -5.25 -11.20 -10.38
CA PRO A 782 -4.66 -10.99 -9.08
C PRO A 782 -4.32 -9.52 -8.84
N ALA A 783 -4.40 -9.10 -7.57
CA ALA A 783 -4.14 -7.72 -7.18
C ALA A 783 -2.75 -7.23 -7.63
N LEU A 784 -2.72 -6.01 -8.15
CA LEU A 784 -1.51 -5.31 -8.61
C LEU A 784 -1.19 -4.10 -7.72
N THR A 785 -1.34 -4.26 -6.40
CA THR A 785 -0.96 -3.26 -5.40
C THR A 785 0.56 -3.01 -5.42
N PRO A 786 1.08 -1.89 -4.84
CA PRO A 786 2.49 -1.50 -4.97
C PRO A 786 3.52 -2.56 -4.59
N SER A 787 3.17 -3.50 -3.73
CA SER A 787 4.06 -4.56 -3.22
C SER A 787 3.44 -5.96 -3.27
N THR A 788 2.68 -6.27 -4.30
CA THR A 788 2.05 -7.59 -4.46
C THR A 788 3.05 -8.72 -4.70
N VAL A 789 2.70 -9.93 -4.25
CA VAL A 789 3.56 -11.12 -4.35
C VAL A 789 3.97 -11.44 -5.80
N ILE A 790 3.13 -11.14 -6.78
CA ILE A 790 3.45 -11.43 -8.19
C ILE A 790 4.66 -10.62 -8.68
N TYR A 791 4.89 -9.42 -8.16
CA TYR A 791 6.09 -8.65 -8.47
C TYR A 791 7.35 -9.28 -7.87
N HIS A 792 7.26 -9.82 -6.65
CA HIS A 792 8.38 -10.56 -6.04
C HIS A 792 8.76 -11.77 -6.88
N GLN A 793 7.76 -12.46 -7.42
CA GLN A 793 7.95 -13.63 -8.28
C GLN A 793 8.58 -13.27 -9.62
N ALA A 794 8.12 -12.18 -10.23
CA ALA A 794 8.64 -11.65 -11.48
C ALA A 794 10.08 -11.12 -11.32
N LEU A 795 10.39 -10.44 -10.22
CA LEU A 795 11.73 -9.94 -9.89
C LEU A 795 12.72 -11.08 -9.53
N ALA A 796 12.22 -12.25 -9.12
CA ALA A 796 13.05 -13.42 -8.79
C ALA A 796 13.39 -14.30 -10.00
N GLU A 797 12.86 -13.98 -11.18
CA GLU A 797 13.23 -14.69 -12.42
C GLU A 797 14.68 -14.40 -12.81
N LYS A 798 15.28 -15.27 -13.67
CA LYS A 798 16.66 -15.12 -14.15
C LYS A 798 16.92 -13.75 -14.78
N GLU A 799 15.95 -13.25 -15.53
CA GLU A 799 15.87 -11.88 -16.01
C GLU A 799 14.77 -11.20 -15.22
N PRO A 800 15.10 -10.34 -14.23
CA PRO A 800 14.12 -9.70 -13.36
C PRO A 800 13.15 -8.82 -14.16
N ILE A 801 11.85 -9.04 -13.98
CA ILE A 801 10.81 -8.24 -14.61
C ILE A 801 10.31 -7.22 -13.56
N PHE A 802 10.60 -5.95 -13.76
CA PHE A 802 10.16 -4.89 -12.87
C PHE A 802 8.64 -4.59 -13.04
N PRO A 803 7.97 -4.06 -12.01
CA PRO A 803 6.51 -3.87 -12.03
C PRO A 803 5.98 -3.12 -13.27
N LYS A 804 6.65 -2.05 -13.70
CA LYS A 804 6.28 -1.33 -14.94
C LYS A 804 6.38 -2.25 -16.16
N GLN A 805 7.49 -2.97 -16.31
CA GLN A 805 7.71 -3.90 -17.41
C GLN A 805 6.70 -5.06 -17.38
N PHE A 806 6.34 -5.54 -16.19
CA PHE A 806 5.32 -6.56 -16.03
C PHE A 806 3.96 -6.09 -16.58
N MET A 807 3.55 -4.85 -16.27
CA MET A 807 2.30 -4.28 -16.80
C MET A 807 2.36 -4.07 -18.31
N GLU A 808 3.47 -3.56 -18.84
CA GLU A 808 3.69 -3.42 -20.29
C GLU A 808 3.59 -4.77 -20.97
N LEU A 809 4.24 -5.81 -20.43
CA LEU A 809 4.19 -7.20 -20.94
C LEU A 809 2.76 -7.74 -20.99
N VAL A 810 1.99 -7.53 -19.92
CA VAL A 810 0.58 -7.97 -19.84
C VAL A 810 -0.29 -7.31 -20.90
N VAL A 811 -0.07 -6.03 -21.21
CA VAL A 811 -0.78 -5.31 -22.28
C VAL A 811 -0.33 -5.80 -23.66
N GLU A 812 0.98 -5.86 -23.90
CA GLU A 812 1.57 -6.27 -25.19
C GLU A 812 1.14 -7.67 -25.64
N ASN A 813 1.05 -8.62 -24.72
CA ASN A 813 0.64 -10.00 -25.00
C ASN A 813 -0.79 -10.10 -25.53
N LYS A 814 -1.62 -9.09 -25.28
CA LYS A 814 -3.03 -9.04 -25.72
C LYS A 814 -3.25 -8.14 -26.93
N GLU A 815 -2.33 -7.21 -27.22
CA GLU A 815 -2.44 -6.36 -28.44
C GLU A 815 -2.11 -7.11 -29.71
N SER A 816 -1.28 -8.12 -29.63
CA SER A 816 -0.93 -9.00 -30.77
C SER A 816 -1.94 -10.12 -30.93
#